data_1479496387e03c8554944244cc22e7dc
#
_entry.id   1479496387e03c8554944244cc22e7dc
#
_cell.length_a   1.000
_cell.length_b   1.000
_cell.length_c   1.000
_cell.angle_alpha   90.00
_cell.angle_beta   90.00
_cell.angle_gamma   90.00
#
_symmetry.space_group_name_H-M   'P 1'
#
loop_
_entity.id
_entity.type
_entity.pdbx_description
1 polymer ?
#
loop_
_entity_poly.entity_id
_entity_poly.type
_entity_poly.pdbx_seq_one_letter_code
_entity_poly.pdbx_strand_id
1 'polypeptide(L)'
;MLKFENSFFSHVVRCALGMIIPLVLTGGIACAVRDFPVAPYQMFLTQGGGRWFYDFLTMVYEGTYGIFSVALVITIAYSYAMEKNESLENVVMYVVVALAAFSAQLNLGTEDFDVAGLGTTGCFAAMFIGYLSCMAFSKLRRCHKLMLEQYTAGMGGGCVLAIRTLIPLGIVAAGFGGLNLLIGRITGIYGCYQWFNHIFYAACQNIADYSNFLSGLLYTFAVNLMWFFGLHGSHILEAVAVHNFGVTGNVVFSKAFYDVYVAMGGCGTTVSVLIALLLFFRKERTGKLAGLASFTVVFNLNEMLTFGIPIILNPILLVPFVLTPVVCYCLAYAATVCGFLPVLTHEVVWSTPVGIGGYLASGSWKGIAVQAVGILAGILFYLPFLKINQRMEVYKAKRHVQVLIHELQEKEEQIDQPVFLTRGDHIGMISRMLLLDLKHAIKNKELYMLYQPQVCSDGICIGAEALLRWNHPVYGMIYPPLIIYLAEAGKVLPELERFIIDEVTDGIVQTRAQYDSDFKISVNITAHSLLWDIEGYIRQTMEQKEIDAHMLWIEITEQDILLQTDVVVRKLEELKKQGHKLLIDDFGMGHTSLLYLQSEYFDVVKLDGSLTRPLLKSHTNQKIVRSIIELGQGLGVNVIAEFVENREQRDLLDTLGCHCYQGYLYAKPLELEAFITYMKQMNEK
;
A
#
# COMPACT_ATOMS: atom_id res chain seq x y z
N MET A 1 -6.46 -11.43 18.31
CA MET A 1 -5.37 -11.37 17.33
C MET A 1 -5.60 -10.25 16.29
N LEU A 2 -6.70 -10.22 15.53
CA LEU A 2 -7.01 -9.16 14.56
C LEU A 2 -7.05 -7.73 15.15
N LYS A 3 -7.46 -7.55 16.42
CA LYS A 3 -7.43 -6.26 17.10
C LYS A 3 -6.00 -5.73 17.34
N PHE A 4 -5.03 -6.61 17.55
CA PHE A 4 -3.64 -6.21 17.75
C PHE A 4 -2.97 -5.84 16.41
N GLU A 5 -3.21 -6.60 15.37
CA GLU A 5 -2.69 -6.35 14.02
C GLU A 5 -3.16 -4.99 13.46
N ASN A 6 -4.41 -4.60 13.77
CA ASN A 6 -5.00 -3.32 13.39
C ASN A 6 -4.75 -2.22 14.44
N SER A 7 -3.91 -2.45 15.45
CA SER A 7 -3.58 -1.42 16.42
C SER A 7 -2.71 -0.34 15.77
N PHE A 8 -2.92 0.90 16.17
CA PHE A 8 -2.12 2.04 15.73
C PHE A 8 -0.61 1.80 15.93
N PHE A 9 -0.23 1.19 17.05
CA PHE A 9 1.16 0.80 17.35
C PHE A 9 1.73 -0.16 16.28
N SER A 10 1.04 -1.27 16.02
CA SER A 10 1.51 -2.28 15.06
C SER A 10 1.64 -1.70 13.65
N HIS A 11 0.73 -0.79 13.26
CA HIS A 11 0.80 -0.12 11.98
C HIS A 11 2.02 0.80 11.86
N VAL A 12 2.21 1.70 12.84
CA VAL A 12 3.35 2.64 12.90
C VAL A 12 4.68 1.87 12.84
N VAL A 13 4.84 0.80 13.63
CA VAL A 13 6.06 -0.01 13.65
C VAL A 13 6.31 -0.70 12.30
N ARG A 14 5.30 -1.27 11.67
CA ARG A 14 5.46 -1.93 10.35
C ARG A 14 5.83 -0.94 9.25
N CYS A 15 5.22 0.24 9.23
CA CYS A 15 5.59 1.30 8.29
C CYS A 15 7.05 1.74 8.51
N ALA A 16 7.46 1.93 9.76
CA ALA A 16 8.81 2.31 10.13
C ALA A 16 9.85 1.26 9.68
N LEU A 17 9.60 -0.02 9.95
CA LEU A 17 10.47 -1.13 9.51
C LEU A 17 10.58 -1.21 7.98
N GLY A 18 9.49 -0.93 7.26
CA GLY A 18 9.51 -0.84 5.79
C GLY A 18 10.43 0.26 5.26
N MET A 19 10.51 1.39 5.95
CA MET A 19 11.39 2.52 5.56
C MET A 19 12.87 2.24 5.77
N ILE A 20 13.24 1.30 6.66
CA ILE A 20 14.62 0.93 6.95
C ILE A 20 15.20 -0.05 5.92
N ILE A 21 14.38 -0.66 5.06
CA ILE A 21 14.80 -1.67 4.08
C ILE A 21 16.05 -1.25 3.27
N PRO A 22 16.19 -0.02 2.73
CA PRO A 22 17.37 0.37 1.98
C PRO A 22 18.66 0.33 2.83
N LEU A 23 18.56 0.76 4.08
CA LEU A 23 19.68 0.73 5.03
C LEU A 23 20.12 -0.71 5.33
N VAL A 24 19.15 -1.58 5.60
CA VAL A 24 19.36 -3.02 5.87
C VAL A 24 19.96 -3.73 4.65
N LEU A 25 19.46 -3.43 3.45
CA LEU A 25 19.97 -4.04 2.22
C LEU A 25 21.45 -3.67 1.99
N THR A 26 21.77 -2.38 2.16
CA THR A 26 23.14 -1.87 1.96
C THR A 26 24.12 -2.53 2.94
N GLY A 27 23.77 -2.54 4.23
CA GLY A 27 24.62 -3.15 5.25
C GLY A 27 24.69 -4.67 5.15
N GLY A 28 23.58 -5.32 4.78
CA GLY A 28 23.53 -6.76 4.56
C GLY A 28 24.42 -7.21 3.40
N ILE A 29 24.45 -6.48 2.30
CA ILE A 29 25.38 -6.76 1.19
C ILE A 29 26.82 -6.58 1.64
N ALA A 30 27.13 -5.49 2.36
CA ALA A 30 28.49 -5.25 2.88
C ALA A 30 28.94 -6.39 3.81
N CYS A 31 28.06 -6.85 4.72
CA CYS A 31 28.33 -7.98 5.62
C CYS A 31 28.55 -9.28 4.83
N ALA A 32 27.67 -9.62 3.90
CA ALA A 32 27.77 -10.83 3.11
C ALA A 32 29.05 -10.90 2.28
N VAL A 33 29.49 -9.76 1.74
CA VAL A 33 30.76 -9.67 1.00
C VAL A 33 31.96 -9.73 1.96
N ARG A 34 31.92 -9.00 3.08
CA ARG A 34 33.02 -8.99 4.07
C ARG A 34 33.27 -10.38 4.67
N ASP A 35 32.20 -11.06 5.06
CA ASP A 35 32.27 -12.31 5.81
C ASP A 35 32.09 -13.54 4.89
N PHE A 36 32.32 -13.40 3.58
CA PHE A 36 32.18 -14.48 2.61
C PHE A 36 33.10 -15.67 2.98
N PRO A 37 32.57 -16.91 3.15
CA PRO A 37 33.27 -18.02 3.84
C PRO A 37 34.24 -18.79 2.93
N VAL A 38 35.15 -18.09 2.29
CA VAL A 38 36.23 -18.68 1.47
C VAL A 38 37.57 -18.32 2.07
N ALA A 39 38.30 -19.32 2.57
CA ALA A 39 39.54 -19.10 3.30
C ALA A 39 40.59 -18.25 2.57
N PRO A 40 40.89 -18.45 1.25
CA PRO A 40 41.81 -17.59 0.52
C PRO A 40 41.36 -16.13 0.46
N TYR A 41 40.04 -15.90 0.34
CA TYR A 41 39.44 -14.57 0.32
C TYR A 41 39.56 -13.87 1.69
N GLN A 42 39.29 -14.59 2.76
CA GLN A 42 39.45 -14.07 4.13
C GLN A 42 40.90 -13.75 4.44
N MET A 43 41.86 -14.60 4.02
CA MET A 43 43.29 -14.31 4.15
C MET A 43 43.69 -13.06 3.33
N PHE A 44 43.21 -12.89 2.13
CA PHE A 44 43.43 -11.68 1.32
C PHE A 44 42.91 -10.43 2.02
N LEU A 45 41.72 -10.47 2.60
CA LEU A 45 41.10 -9.35 3.31
C LEU A 45 41.81 -8.99 4.60
N THR A 46 42.24 -9.99 5.38
CA THR A 46 42.76 -9.78 6.75
C THR A 46 44.29 -9.63 6.81
N GLN A 47 45.01 -10.38 6.02
CA GLN A 47 46.47 -10.47 6.05
C GLN A 47 47.16 -9.99 4.77
N GLY A 48 46.38 -9.76 3.68
CA GLY A 48 46.89 -9.39 2.37
C GLY A 48 46.65 -7.94 2.01
N GLY A 49 46.77 -7.62 0.71
CA GLY A 49 46.55 -6.27 0.16
C GLY A 49 45.08 -5.80 0.17
N GLY A 50 44.12 -6.64 0.61
CA GLY A 50 42.69 -6.34 0.67
C GLY A 50 42.20 -5.66 1.95
N ARG A 51 43.13 -5.34 2.91
CA ARG A 51 42.74 -4.75 4.19
C ARG A 51 41.91 -3.46 4.06
N TRP A 52 42.26 -2.59 3.12
CA TRP A 52 41.48 -1.38 2.82
C TRP A 52 40.04 -1.68 2.41
N PHE A 53 39.83 -2.78 1.69
CA PHE A 53 38.48 -3.18 1.26
C PHE A 53 37.67 -3.78 2.42
N TYR A 54 38.33 -4.54 3.32
CA TYR A 54 37.70 -4.98 4.54
C TYR A 54 37.28 -3.80 5.42
N ASP A 55 38.15 -2.81 5.60
CA ASP A 55 37.87 -1.62 6.39
C ASP A 55 36.73 -0.79 5.73
N PHE A 56 36.72 -0.68 4.40
CA PHE A 56 35.60 -0.04 3.67
C PHE A 56 34.28 -0.76 3.91
N LEU A 57 34.22 -2.08 3.76
CA LEU A 57 33.01 -2.87 4.00
C LEU A 57 32.53 -2.77 5.45
N THR A 58 33.51 -2.73 6.40
CA THR A 58 33.20 -2.53 7.81
C THR A 58 32.60 -1.14 8.06
N MET A 59 33.15 -0.08 7.46
CA MET A 59 32.57 1.27 7.56
C MET A 59 31.15 1.32 7.01
N VAL A 60 30.87 0.66 5.88
CA VAL A 60 29.52 0.58 5.33
C VAL A 60 28.58 -0.18 6.27
N TYR A 61 29.02 -1.30 6.81
CA TYR A 61 28.25 -2.10 7.75
C TYR A 61 27.94 -1.32 9.03
N GLU A 62 28.94 -0.73 9.68
CA GLU A 62 28.75 0.07 10.90
C GLU A 62 27.95 1.33 10.65
N GLY A 63 28.11 1.98 9.48
CA GLY A 63 27.30 3.13 9.06
C GLY A 63 25.84 2.80 8.79
N THR A 64 25.46 1.51 8.73
CA THR A 64 24.10 1.03 8.51
C THR A 64 23.56 0.23 9.69
N TYR A 65 24.11 -0.95 9.96
CA TYR A 65 23.68 -1.80 11.08
C TYR A 65 24.11 -1.25 12.44
N GLY A 66 25.24 -0.58 12.52
CA GLY A 66 25.71 0.05 13.76
C GLY A 66 24.84 1.18 14.27
N ILE A 67 24.03 1.80 13.38
CA ILE A 67 23.07 2.87 13.73
C ILE A 67 21.60 2.46 13.52
N PHE A 68 21.33 1.16 13.42
CA PHE A 68 20.00 0.61 13.11
C PHE A 68 18.90 1.13 14.05
N SER A 69 19.12 1.11 15.36
CA SER A 69 18.13 1.57 16.35
C SER A 69 17.87 3.07 16.26
N VAL A 70 18.85 3.88 15.91
CA VAL A 70 18.69 5.32 15.68
C VAL A 70 17.80 5.54 14.47
N ALA A 71 18.07 4.86 13.36
CA ALA A 71 17.26 4.92 12.15
C ALA A 71 15.81 4.46 12.43
N LEU A 72 15.64 3.44 13.26
CA LEU A 72 14.32 2.94 13.65
C LEU A 72 13.55 3.95 14.49
N VAL A 73 14.17 4.65 15.44
CA VAL A 73 13.52 5.74 16.21
C VAL A 73 13.04 6.85 15.28
N ILE A 74 13.88 7.24 14.32
CA ILE A 74 13.54 8.28 13.33
C ILE A 74 12.32 7.86 12.50
N THR A 75 12.34 6.64 11.96
CA THR A 75 11.25 6.16 11.10
C THR A 75 9.96 5.90 11.87
N ILE A 76 10.03 5.49 13.15
CA ILE A 76 8.85 5.36 14.02
C ILE A 76 8.24 6.73 14.31
N ALA A 77 9.06 7.73 14.65
CA ALA A 77 8.58 9.08 14.92
C ALA A 77 7.94 9.70 13.67
N TYR A 78 8.58 9.51 12.52
CA TYR A 78 8.04 9.91 11.22
C TYR A 78 6.68 9.23 10.94
N SER A 79 6.63 7.89 11.03
CA SER A 79 5.41 7.11 10.80
C SER A 79 4.28 7.48 11.74
N TYR A 80 4.61 7.72 13.03
CA TYR A 80 3.64 8.16 14.05
C TYR A 80 3.02 9.51 13.68
N ALA A 81 3.85 10.49 13.31
CA ALA A 81 3.40 11.83 12.97
C ALA A 81 2.57 11.84 11.67
N MET A 82 3.01 11.10 10.65
CA MET A 82 2.28 10.97 9.39
C MET A 82 0.91 10.32 9.57
N GLU A 83 0.80 9.28 10.38
CA GLU A 83 -0.47 8.61 10.68
C GLU A 83 -1.43 9.50 11.51
N LYS A 84 -0.89 10.54 12.18
CA LYS A 84 -1.66 11.59 12.86
C LYS A 84 -2.02 12.76 11.95
N ASN A 85 -1.66 12.71 10.66
CA ASN A 85 -1.85 13.79 9.68
C ASN A 85 -1.20 15.13 10.13
N GLU A 86 -0.02 15.04 10.76
CA GLU A 86 0.73 16.22 11.16
C GLU A 86 1.42 16.88 9.96
N SER A 87 1.60 18.20 9.97
CA SER A 87 2.37 18.91 8.95
C SER A 87 3.85 18.47 8.95
N LEU A 88 4.55 18.59 7.82
CA LEU A 88 5.96 18.22 7.70
C LEU A 88 6.87 18.92 8.73
N GLU A 89 6.58 20.18 9.06
CA GLU A 89 7.29 20.91 10.09
C GLU A 89 7.15 20.24 11.48
N ASN A 90 5.94 19.81 11.82
CA ASN A 90 5.68 19.10 13.05
C ASN A 90 6.36 17.73 13.10
N VAL A 91 6.43 17.02 11.98
CA VAL A 91 7.10 15.71 11.88
C VAL A 91 8.54 15.78 12.37
N VAL A 92 9.28 16.85 11.99
CA VAL A 92 10.66 17.07 12.44
C VAL A 92 10.73 17.13 13.98
N MET A 93 9.77 17.78 14.62
CA MET A 93 9.77 17.88 16.09
C MET A 93 9.51 16.53 16.77
N TYR A 94 8.62 15.69 16.21
CA TYR A 94 8.44 14.32 16.70
C TYR A 94 9.74 13.52 16.64
N VAL A 95 10.50 13.64 15.54
CA VAL A 95 11.80 12.98 15.39
C VAL A 95 12.80 13.47 16.44
N VAL A 96 12.93 14.79 16.62
CA VAL A 96 13.86 15.37 17.62
C VAL A 96 13.51 14.91 19.04
N VAL A 97 12.22 14.89 19.41
CA VAL A 97 11.77 14.42 20.73
C VAL A 97 12.08 12.95 20.95
N ALA A 98 11.80 12.12 19.93
CA ALA A 98 12.05 10.68 20.02
C ALA A 98 13.53 10.36 20.13
N LEU A 99 14.40 11.06 19.39
CA LEU A 99 15.84 10.94 19.50
C LEU A 99 16.35 11.37 20.87
N ALA A 100 15.87 12.49 21.42
CA ALA A 100 16.26 12.94 22.75
C ALA A 100 15.87 11.92 23.84
N ALA A 101 14.63 11.37 23.75
CA ALA A 101 14.17 10.35 24.69
C ALA A 101 14.99 9.05 24.56
N PHE A 102 15.32 8.61 23.34
CA PHE A 102 16.13 7.42 23.11
C PHE A 102 17.56 7.59 23.59
N SER A 103 18.20 8.74 23.31
CA SER A 103 19.56 9.06 23.80
C SER A 103 19.65 9.07 25.32
N ALA A 104 18.60 9.59 25.99
CA ALA A 104 18.52 9.56 27.47
C ALA A 104 18.41 8.13 28.04
N GLN A 105 17.93 7.18 27.24
CA GLN A 105 17.82 5.77 27.64
C GLN A 105 19.07 4.93 27.28
N LEU A 106 19.95 5.46 26.45
CA LEU A 106 21.24 4.83 26.10
C LEU A 106 22.37 5.22 27.03
N ASN A 107 22.13 5.99 28.10
CA ASN A 107 23.13 6.53 29.01
C ASN A 107 24.20 7.39 28.32
N LEU A 108 23.81 8.10 27.23
CA LEU A 108 24.74 8.93 26.47
C LEU A 108 25.41 9.98 27.38
N GLY A 109 26.76 9.99 27.40
CA GLY A 109 27.54 10.89 28.22
C GLY A 109 27.86 10.38 29.63
N THR A 110 27.54 9.14 29.95
CA THR A 110 27.96 8.44 31.20
C THR A 110 28.94 7.31 30.90
N GLU A 111 29.59 6.77 31.95
CA GLU A 111 30.46 5.60 31.80
C GLU A 111 29.73 4.33 31.40
N ASP A 112 28.44 4.26 31.62
CA ASP A 112 27.59 3.12 31.29
C ASP A 112 27.07 3.15 29.82
N PHE A 113 27.55 4.08 28.98
CA PHE A 113 27.18 4.17 27.59
C PHE A 113 27.72 3.00 26.78
N ASP A 114 26.82 2.24 26.14
CA ASP A 114 27.19 1.14 25.25
C ASP A 114 26.79 1.44 23.80
N VAL A 115 27.78 1.48 22.92
CA VAL A 115 27.63 1.71 21.48
C VAL A 115 26.73 0.64 20.83
N ALA A 116 26.74 -0.60 21.35
CA ALA A 116 25.92 -1.69 20.84
C ALA A 116 24.41 -1.35 20.85
N GLY A 117 23.95 -0.51 21.79
CA GLY A 117 22.58 -0.05 21.86
C GLY A 117 22.13 0.83 20.68
N LEU A 118 23.05 1.41 19.92
CA LEU A 118 22.76 2.16 18.70
C LEU A 118 22.42 1.21 17.53
N GLY A 119 23.00 0.01 17.54
CA GLY A 119 22.82 -1.03 16.52
C GLY A 119 21.57 -1.88 16.73
N THR A 120 21.59 -3.09 16.21
CA THR A 120 20.43 -4.02 16.22
C THR A 120 20.02 -4.49 17.63
N THR A 121 20.92 -4.49 18.60
CA THR A 121 20.63 -4.90 19.99
C THR A 121 19.67 -3.96 20.70
N GLY A 122 19.67 -2.66 20.35
CA GLY A 122 18.77 -1.66 20.88
C GLY A 122 17.40 -1.58 20.18
N CYS A 123 17.17 -2.39 19.15
CA CYS A 123 15.98 -2.32 18.27
C CYS A 123 14.64 -2.32 19.04
N PHE A 124 14.49 -3.21 20.02
CA PHE A 124 13.27 -3.29 20.82
C PHE A 124 13.02 -2.03 21.65
N ALA A 125 14.09 -1.56 22.35
CA ALA A 125 14.01 -0.31 23.11
C ALA A 125 13.67 0.88 22.17
N ALA A 126 14.29 0.94 21.00
CA ALA A 126 14.00 1.94 19.98
C ALA A 126 12.53 1.97 19.56
N MET A 127 11.92 0.79 19.34
CA MET A 127 10.49 0.68 19.01
C MET A 127 9.61 1.28 20.09
N PHE A 128 9.81 0.89 21.34
CA PHE A 128 8.94 1.31 22.44
C PHE A 128 9.18 2.76 22.83
N ILE A 129 10.44 3.16 22.96
CA ILE A 129 10.79 4.53 23.34
C ILE A 129 10.37 5.51 22.24
N GLY A 130 10.65 5.18 20.97
CA GLY A 130 10.23 6.00 19.83
C GLY A 130 8.73 6.22 19.81
N TYR A 131 7.93 5.16 19.99
CA TYR A 131 6.48 5.26 20.01
C TYR A 131 5.95 5.99 21.25
N LEU A 132 6.41 5.63 22.46
CA LEU A 132 5.93 6.20 23.72
C LEU A 132 6.28 7.69 23.85
N SER A 133 7.48 8.10 23.42
CA SER A 133 7.89 9.50 23.40
C SER A 133 7.01 10.34 22.47
N CYS A 134 6.70 9.82 21.27
CA CYS A 134 5.78 10.47 20.34
C CYS A 134 4.36 10.58 20.93
N MET A 135 3.88 9.54 21.60
CA MET A 135 2.57 9.55 22.26
C MET A 135 2.53 10.57 23.39
N ALA A 136 3.56 10.62 24.23
CA ALA A 136 3.69 11.58 25.32
C ALA A 136 3.74 13.03 24.78
N PHE A 137 4.57 13.28 23.77
CA PHE A 137 4.70 14.55 23.10
C PHE A 137 3.38 15.03 22.48
N SER A 138 2.68 14.14 21.75
CA SER A 138 1.36 14.43 21.17
C SER A 138 0.32 14.84 22.22
N LYS A 139 0.35 14.21 23.42
CA LYS A 139 -0.54 14.58 24.52
C LYS A 139 -0.16 15.92 25.13
N LEU A 140 1.12 16.18 25.36
CA LEU A 140 1.60 17.44 25.94
C LEU A 140 1.32 18.65 25.04
N ARG A 141 1.43 18.50 23.73
CA ARG A 141 1.08 19.54 22.75
C ARG A 141 -0.38 20.00 22.81
N ARG A 142 -1.29 19.17 23.30
CA ARG A 142 -2.70 19.57 23.48
C ARG A 142 -2.91 20.51 24.67
N CYS A 143 -1.90 20.69 25.51
CA CYS A 143 -1.95 21.56 26.65
C CYS A 143 -1.44 22.97 26.28
N HIS A 144 -2.33 23.90 25.94
CA HIS A 144 -1.98 25.26 25.51
C HIS A 144 -1.07 26.02 26.51
N LYS A 145 -1.19 25.72 27.82
CA LYS A 145 -0.33 26.34 28.85
C LYS A 145 1.16 26.01 28.68
N LEU A 146 1.50 24.91 28.00
CA LEU A 146 2.88 24.48 27.78
C LEU A 146 3.46 24.97 26.45
N MET A 147 2.65 25.66 25.61
CA MET A 147 3.04 25.97 24.22
C MET A 147 3.74 27.33 24.06
N LEU A 148 3.90 28.10 25.08
CA LEU A 148 4.57 29.44 25.08
C LEU A 148 4.12 30.36 23.93
N GLU A 149 2.86 30.28 23.50
CA GLU A 149 2.33 30.97 22.30
C GLU A 149 2.47 32.50 22.41
N GLN A 150 2.43 33.06 23.61
CA GLN A 150 2.59 34.49 23.86
C GLN A 150 3.96 35.07 23.45
N TYR A 151 4.97 34.21 23.29
CA TYR A 151 6.32 34.64 22.89
C TYR A 151 6.60 34.46 21.40
N THR A 152 5.64 34.05 20.60
CA THR A 152 5.85 33.70 19.19
C THR A 152 5.41 34.82 18.22
N ALA A 153 4.85 35.91 18.73
CA ALA A 153 4.38 37.03 17.90
C ALA A 153 5.52 37.67 17.11
N GLY A 154 5.37 37.75 15.78
CA GLY A 154 6.36 38.38 14.89
C GLY A 154 7.56 37.53 14.49
N MET A 155 7.59 36.23 14.86
CA MET A 155 8.69 35.32 14.51
C MET A 155 8.38 34.52 13.23
N GLY A 156 9.43 34.10 12.53
CA GLY A 156 9.28 33.17 11.38
C GLY A 156 8.84 31.77 11.80
N GLY A 157 8.14 31.04 10.92
CA GLY A 157 7.46 29.76 11.21
C GLY A 157 8.32 28.72 11.93
N GLY A 158 9.57 28.52 11.53
CA GLY A 158 10.48 27.58 12.20
C GLY A 158 10.81 27.94 13.65
N CYS A 159 10.98 29.23 13.97
CA CYS A 159 11.23 29.70 15.33
C CYS A 159 9.96 29.56 16.20
N VAL A 160 8.79 29.84 15.63
CA VAL A 160 7.50 29.64 16.31
C VAL A 160 7.34 28.19 16.74
N LEU A 161 7.62 27.25 15.84
CA LEU A 161 7.54 25.82 16.11
C LEU A 161 8.52 25.37 17.20
N ALA A 162 9.77 25.84 17.14
CA ALA A 162 10.81 25.52 18.12
C ALA A 162 10.41 25.98 19.54
N ILE A 163 9.89 27.21 19.68
CA ILE A 163 9.46 27.75 20.96
C ILE A 163 8.24 26.99 21.49
N ARG A 164 7.26 26.69 20.64
CA ARG A 164 6.07 25.91 21.04
C ARG A 164 6.41 24.49 21.51
N THR A 165 7.49 23.90 21.02
CA THR A 165 7.89 22.54 21.36
C THR A 165 8.90 22.44 22.49
N LEU A 166 9.47 23.57 22.95
CA LEU A 166 10.54 23.62 23.95
C LEU A 166 10.16 22.92 25.27
N ILE A 167 9.05 23.30 25.90
CA ILE A 167 8.62 22.71 27.18
C ILE A 167 8.18 21.26 27.01
N PRO A 168 7.31 20.88 26.04
CA PRO A 168 6.96 19.49 25.79
C PRO A 168 8.18 18.58 25.54
N LEU A 169 9.16 19.02 24.77
CA LEU A 169 10.41 18.29 24.53
C LEU A 169 11.19 18.09 25.83
N GLY A 170 11.38 19.18 26.59
CA GLY A 170 12.10 19.13 27.88
C GLY A 170 11.45 18.15 28.87
N ILE A 171 10.12 18.16 28.97
CA ILE A 171 9.39 17.23 29.86
C ILE A 171 9.57 15.78 29.41
N VAL A 172 9.48 15.50 28.10
CA VAL A 172 9.63 14.13 27.57
C VAL A 172 11.07 13.65 27.79
N ALA A 173 12.08 14.43 27.43
CA ALA A 173 13.50 14.06 27.60
C ALA A 173 13.85 13.85 29.08
N ALA A 174 13.46 14.78 29.96
CA ALA A 174 13.68 14.66 31.41
C ALA A 174 12.90 13.47 32.00
N GLY A 175 11.67 13.20 31.52
CA GLY A 175 10.87 12.07 31.98
C GLY A 175 11.50 10.73 31.64
N PHE A 176 11.98 10.55 30.40
CA PHE A 176 12.68 9.32 30.02
C PHE A 176 14.07 9.19 30.71
N GLY A 177 14.83 10.29 30.88
CA GLY A 177 16.08 10.28 31.64
C GLY A 177 15.84 9.95 33.13
N GLY A 178 14.82 10.55 33.74
CA GLY A 178 14.43 10.26 35.12
C GLY A 178 13.97 8.81 35.31
N LEU A 179 13.24 8.25 34.34
CA LEU A 179 12.83 6.84 34.36
C LEU A 179 14.05 5.91 34.28
N ASN A 180 15.02 6.23 33.44
CA ASN A 180 16.28 5.50 33.35
C ASN A 180 17.05 5.48 34.68
N LEU A 181 17.22 6.64 35.29
CA LEU A 181 17.87 6.76 36.61
C LEU A 181 17.12 5.98 37.70
N LEU A 182 15.78 6.04 37.69
CA LEU A 182 14.96 5.30 38.66
C LEU A 182 15.13 3.79 38.50
N ILE A 183 15.04 3.27 37.27
CA ILE A 183 15.24 1.85 36.97
C ILE A 183 16.65 1.44 37.37
N GLY A 184 17.67 2.23 37.01
CA GLY A 184 19.04 1.96 37.35
C GLY A 184 19.32 1.88 38.87
N ARG A 185 18.66 2.77 39.65
CA ARG A 185 18.77 2.72 41.12
C ARG A 185 18.11 1.51 41.76
N ILE A 186 16.99 1.04 41.17
CA ILE A 186 16.24 -0.11 41.70
C ILE A 186 16.89 -1.43 41.30
N THR A 187 17.35 -1.55 40.06
CA THR A 187 17.81 -2.82 39.46
C THR A 187 19.31 -2.94 39.37
N GLY A 188 20.09 -1.86 39.54
CA GLY A 188 21.50 -1.81 39.26
C GLY A 188 21.86 -1.76 37.77
N ILE A 189 20.87 -1.72 36.88
CA ILE A 189 21.07 -1.76 35.43
C ILE A 189 20.52 -0.48 34.81
N TYR A 190 21.42 0.32 34.24
CA TYR A 190 21.06 1.56 33.55
C TYR A 190 20.86 1.28 32.07
N GLY A 191 19.82 1.90 31.48
CA GLY A 191 19.48 1.74 30.08
C GLY A 191 18.36 0.74 29.84
N CYS A 192 17.31 1.20 29.17
CA CYS A 192 16.12 0.40 28.91
C CYS A 192 16.47 -0.87 28.10
N TYR A 193 17.36 -0.78 27.10
CA TYR A 193 17.73 -1.95 26.30
C TYR A 193 18.54 -2.98 27.10
N GLN A 194 19.47 -2.55 27.97
CA GLN A 194 20.23 -3.43 28.86
C GLN A 194 19.33 -4.13 29.86
N TRP A 195 18.37 -3.38 30.43
CA TRP A 195 17.36 -3.93 31.35
C TRP A 195 16.49 -5.00 30.68
N PHE A 196 15.99 -4.76 29.47
CA PHE A 196 15.23 -5.76 28.72
C PHE A 196 16.08 -7.00 28.40
N ASN A 197 17.30 -6.79 27.90
CA ASN A 197 18.21 -7.89 27.59
C ASN A 197 18.53 -8.72 28.85
N HIS A 198 18.74 -8.06 29.99
CA HIS A 198 18.97 -8.74 31.27
C HIS A 198 17.76 -9.58 31.73
N ILE A 199 16.54 -9.06 31.60
CA ILE A 199 15.33 -9.82 31.95
C ILE A 199 15.22 -11.07 31.08
N PHE A 200 15.41 -10.95 29.77
CA PHE A 200 15.35 -12.09 28.86
C PHE A 200 16.48 -13.11 29.12
N TYR A 201 17.69 -12.60 29.39
CA TYR A 201 18.81 -13.44 29.78
C TYR A 201 18.49 -14.21 31.07
N ALA A 202 18.03 -13.51 32.12
CA ALA A 202 17.69 -14.12 33.40
C ALA A 202 16.54 -15.15 33.28
N ALA A 203 15.56 -14.88 32.41
CA ALA A 203 14.47 -15.83 32.17
C ALA A 203 14.93 -17.11 31.45
N CYS A 204 16.01 -17.01 30.65
CA CYS A 204 16.50 -18.11 29.83
C CYS A 204 17.78 -18.79 30.39
N GLN A 205 18.46 -18.23 31.40
CA GLN A 205 19.72 -18.75 31.90
C GLN A 205 19.63 -20.19 32.41
N ASN A 206 18.47 -20.60 32.96
CA ASN A 206 18.27 -21.94 33.51
C ASN A 206 17.76 -22.96 32.47
N ILE A 207 17.74 -22.60 31.19
CA ILE A 207 17.34 -23.53 30.11
C ILE A 207 18.21 -24.78 30.08
N ALA A 208 19.52 -24.66 30.49
CA ALA A 208 20.44 -25.77 30.51
C ALA A 208 20.16 -26.82 31.60
N ASP A 209 19.36 -26.55 32.60
CA ASP A 209 19.00 -27.48 33.68
C ASP A 209 18.19 -28.69 33.17
N TYR A 210 17.74 -28.65 31.91
CA TYR A 210 17.01 -29.72 31.28
C TYR A 210 17.91 -30.61 30.42
N SER A 211 17.34 -31.70 29.88
CA SER A 211 18.05 -32.54 28.91
C SER A 211 18.50 -31.71 27.67
N ASN A 212 19.61 -32.10 27.02
CA ASN A 212 20.14 -31.39 25.83
C ASN A 212 19.06 -31.19 24.74
N PHE A 213 18.16 -32.17 24.56
CA PHE A 213 17.02 -32.05 23.65
C PHE A 213 16.03 -30.95 24.08
N LEU A 214 15.59 -30.96 25.33
CA LEU A 214 14.60 -30.01 25.82
C LEU A 214 15.18 -28.59 25.89
N SER A 215 16.43 -28.48 26.30
CA SER A 215 17.16 -27.20 26.35
C SER A 215 17.31 -26.56 24.98
N GLY A 216 17.71 -27.35 23.97
CA GLY A 216 17.80 -26.87 22.60
C GLY A 216 16.44 -26.48 22.01
N LEU A 217 15.38 -27.21 22.34
CA LEU A 217 14.02 -26.90 21.92
C LEU A 217 13.54 -25.59 22.54
N LEU A 218 13.72 -25.39 23.84
CA LEU A 218 13.34 -24.16 24.55
C LEU A 218 14.14 -22.95 24.04
N TYR A 219 15.45 -23.10 23.82
CA TYR A 219 16.31 -22.08 23.24
C TYR A 219 15.80 -21.68 21.84
N THR A 220 15.56 -22.67 20.97
CA THR A 220 15.04 -22.43 19.62
C THR A 220 13.73 -21.67 19.63
N PHE A 221 12.80 -22.09 20.51
CA PHE A 221 11.51 -21.42 20.67
C PHE A 221 11.69 -19.98 21.16
N ALA A 222 12.50 -19.75 22.22
CA ALA A 222 12.70 -18.43 22.81
C ALA A 222 13.31 -17.44 21.81
N VAL A 223 14.40 -17.83 21.11
CA VAL A 223 15.05 -16.98 20.12
C VAL A 223 14.08 -16.54 19.02
N ASN A 224 13.30 -17.47 18.45
CA ASN A 224 12.40 -17.12 17.34
C ASN A 224 11.16 -16.35 17.82
N LEU A 225 10.68 -16.60 19.05
CA LEU A 225 9.64 -15.80 19.66
C LEU A 225 10.09 -14.36 19.91
N MET A 226 11.32 -14.16 20.41
CA MET A 226 11.92 -12.83 20.60
C MET A 226 12.04 -12.08 19.27
N TRP A 227 12.52 -12.73 18.24
CA TRP A 227 12.62 -12.17 16.89
C TRP A 227 11.27 -11.73 16.33
N PHE A 228 10.20 -12.49 16.60
CA PHE A 228 8.86 -12.10 16.19
C PHE A 228 8.42 -10.74 16.77
N PHE A 229 8.89 -10.42 17.98
CA PHE A 229 8.63 -9.12 18.62
C PHE A 229 9.68 -8.05 18.26
N GLY A 230 10.59 -8.31 17.32
CA GLY A 230 11.64 -7.37 16.92
C GLY A 230 12.84 -7.33 17.86
N LEU A 231 12.95 -8.31 18.77
CA LEU A 231 14.12 -8.50 19.61
C LEU A 231 15.13 -9.39 18.88
N HIS A 232 16.40 -8.99 18.82
CA HIS A 232 17.44 -9.80 18.21
C HIS A 232 17.83 -10.98 19.10
N GLY A 233 16.93 -11.97 19.20
CA GLY A 233 17.00 -13.06 20.18
C GLY A 233 18.31 -13.85 20.14
N SER A 234 18.90 -14.07 18.95
CA SER A 234 20.18 -14.77 18.80
C SER A 234 21.34 -14.02 19.45
N HIS A 235 21.39 -12.69 19.37
CA HIS A 235 22.42 -11.89 20.05
C HIS A 235 22.17 -11.79 21.56
N ILE A 236 20.92 -11.59 21.97
CA ILE A 236 20.57 -11.48 23.40
C ILE A 236 20.89 -12.78 24.15
N LEU A 237 20.59 -13.93 23.54
CA LEU A 237 20.81 -15.25 24.14
C LEU A 237 22.09 -15.94 23.69
N GLU A 238 22.99 -15.25 22.98
CA GLU A 238 24.27 -15.81 22.52
C GLU A 238 25.12 -16.30 23.68
N ALA A 239 25.27 -15.48 24.72
CA ALA A 239 26.01 -15.86 25.92
C ALA A 239 25.42 -17.10 26.62
N VAL A 240 24.08 -17.24 26.62
CA VAL A 240 23.40 -18.45 27.14
C VAL A 240 23.75 -19.66 26.28
N ALA A 241 23.70 -19.52 24.95
CA ALA A 241 24.03 -20.62 24.04
C ALA A 241 25.46 -21.09 24.18
N VAL A 242 26.43 -20.16 24.14
CA VAL A 242 27.86 -20.49 24.24
C VAL A 242 28.22 -21.06 25.60
N HIS A 243 27.71 -20.47 26.69
CA HIS A 243 28.02 -20.95 28.05
C HIS A 243 27.41 -22.32 28.33
N ASN A 244 26.16 -22.55 27.92
CA ASN A 244 25.42 -23.76 28.33
C ASN A 244 25.59 -24.93 27.35
N PHE A 245 25.76 -24.67 26.05
CA PHE A 245 25.80 -25.71 25.03
C PHE A 245 27.17 -25.80 24.32
N GLY A 246 28.03 -24.80 24.50
CA GLY A 246 29.26 -24.64 23.74
C GLY A 246 29.06 -24.20 22.29
N VAL A 247 30.12 -23.77 21.64
CA VAL A 247 30.09 -23.44 20.20
C VAL A 247 30.00 -24.72 19.38
N THR A 248 30.88 -25.70 19.69
CA THR A 248 30.90 -27.07 19.18
C THR A 248 31.21 -27.99 20.35
N GLY A 249 30.94 -29.28 20.24
CA GLY A 249 31.24 -30.19 21.33
C GLY A 249 30.74 -31.62 21.12
N ASN A 250 30.81 -32.44 22.17
CA ASN A 250 30.38 -33.84 22.17
C ASN A 250 28.86 -34.00 22.40
N VAL A 251 28.09 -32.89 22.41
CA VAL A 251 26.64 -32.89 22.59
C VAL A 251 25.96 -32.65 21.24
N VAL A 252 24.73 -33.16 21.10
CA VAL A 252 23.97 -33.03 19.84
C VAL A 252 23.63 -31.56 19.55
N PHE A 253 23.08 -30.88 20.54
CA PHE A 253 22.73 -29.48 20.39
C PHE A 253 23.85 -28.57 20.86
N SER A 254 24.38 -27.73 19.97
CA SER A 254 25.38 -26.70 20.20
C SER A 254 24.98 -25.42 19.48
N LYS A 255 25.74 -24.31 19.71
CA LYS A 255 25.51 -23.05 18.97
C LYS A 255 25.66 -23.25 17.46
N ALA A 256 26.68 -23.97 17.01
CA ALA A 256 26.89 -24.29 15.60
C ALA A 256 25.74 -25.13 15.02
N PHE A 257 25.16 -26.06 15.80
CA PHE A 257 24.01 -26.84 15.39
C PHE A 257 22.79 -25.93 15.12
N TYR A 258 22.55 -24.97 16.01
CA TYR A 258 21.47 -24.00 15.83
C TYR A 258 21.66 -23.16 14.55
N ASP A 259 22.83 -22.58 14.37
CA ASP A 259 23.12 -21.71 13.23
C ASP A 259 23.02 -22.44 11.88
N VAL A 260 23.46 -23.69 11.82
CA VAL A 260 23.52 -24.49 10.58
C VAL A 260 22.19 -25.13 10.22
N TYR A 261 21.48 -25.74 11.19
CA TYR A 261 20.30 -26.58 10.90
C TYR A 261 18.97 -25.94 11.29
N VAL A 262 18.99 -24.89 12.10
CA VAL A 262 17.76 -24.24 12.60
C VAL A 262 17.58 -22.87 11.98
N ALA A 263 18.61 -22.01 12.05
CA ALA A 263 18.56 -20.65 11.56
C ALA A 263 18.87 -20.52 10.05
N MET A 264 18.36 -21.45 9.25
CA MET A 264 18.58 -21.48 7.80
C MET A 264 17.90 -20.28 7.12
N GLY A 265 18.71 -19.42 6.51
CA GLY A 265 18.24 -18.15 5.96
C GLY A 265 17.99 -17.08 7.03
N GLY A 266 18.46 -17.30 8.27
CA GLY A 266 18.20 -16.49 9.45
C GLY A 266 17.06 -17.04 10.32
N CYS A 267 16.68 -16.29 11.36
CA CYS A 267 15.62 -16.68 12.28
C CYS A 267 14.28 -16.93 11.55
N GLY A 268 13.47 -17.84 12.07
CA GLY A 268 12.23 -18.28 11.41
C GLY A 268 12.45 -19.27 10.28
N THR A 269 13.70 -19.75 10.04
CA THR A 269 14.06 -20.60 8.88
C THR A 269 13.60 -19.95 7.57
N THR A 270 13.91 -18.67 7.42
CA THR A 270 13.33 -17.80 6.37
C THR A 270 13.73 -18.18 4.94
N VAL A 271 14.75 -19.02 4.74
CA VAL A 271 15.01 -19.63 3.41
C VAL A 271 13.80 -20.45 2.92
N SER A 272 13.05 -21.10 3.81
CA SER A 272 11.83 -21.82 3.45
C SER A 272 10.72 -20.87 2.99
N VAL A 273 10.58 -19.70 3.65
CA VAL A 273 9.67 -18.62 3.23
C VAL A 273 10.06 -18.09 1.87
N LEU A 274 11.34 -17.79 1.67
CA LEU A 274 11.88 -17.30 0.40
C LEU A 274 11.52 -18.23 -0.76
N ILE A 275 11.83 -19.51 -0.61
CA ILE A 275 11.57 -20.52 -1.66
C ILE A 275 10.07 -20.68 -1.89
N ALA A 276 9.24 -20.72 -0.83
CA ALA A 276 7.79 -20.79 -0.96
C ALA A 276 7.23 -19.60 -1.75
N LEU A 277 7.71 -18.39 -1.47
CA LEU A 277 7.27 -17.18 -2.16
C LEU A 277 7.70 -17.15 -3.64
N LEU A 278 8.93 -17.56 -3.94
CA LEU A 278 9.45 -17.62 -5.31
C LEU A 278 8.74 -18.69 -6.15
N LEU A 279 8.34 -19.81 -5.57
CA LEU A 279 7.67 -20.90 -6.29
C LEU A 279 6.17 -20.64 -6.47
N PHE A 280 5.47 -20.19 -5.43
CA PHE A 280 4.02 -20.16 -5.40
C PHE A 280 3.40 -18.76 -5.53
N PHE A 281 4.18 -17.68 -5.30
CA PHE A 281 3.71 -16.30 -5.29
C PHE A 281 4.54 -15.36 -6.19
N ARG A 282 5.28 -15.91 -7.15
CA ARG A 282 6.24 -15.17 -7.99
C ARG A 282 5.66 -13.95 -8.71
N LYS A 283 4.42 -14.03 -9.16
CA LYS A 283 3.75 -12.94 -9.89
C LYS A 283 3.27 -11.82 -8.97
N GLU A 284 3.20 -12.07 -7.69
CA GLU A 284 2.68 -11.15 -6.71
C GLU A 284 3.76 -10.21 -6.16
N ARG A 285 3.32 -9.15 -5.50
CA ARG A 285 4.22 -8.18 -4.83
C ARG A 285 5.19 -8.87 -3.86
N THR A 286 4.67 -9.80 -3.06
CA THR A 286 5.46 -10.56 -2.09
C THR A 286 6.54 -11.42 -2.74
N GLY A 287 6.24 -12.05 -3.88
CA GLY A 287 7.22 -12.83 -4.65
C GLY A 287 8.28 -11.95 -5.32
N LYS A 288 7.90 -10.76 -5.83
CA LYS A 288 8.87 -9.80 -6.37
C LYS A 288 9.84 -9.30 -5.30
N LEU A 289 9.31 -9.02 -4.10
CA LEU A 289 10.12 -8.61 -2.95
C LEU A 289 11.04 -9.74 -2.48
N ALA A 290 10.54 -10.99 -2.46
CA ALA A 290 11.35 -12.16 -2.16
C ALA A 290 12.52 -12.33 -3.17
N GLY A 291 12.29 -12.01 -4.44
CA GLY A 291 13.37 -11.97 -5.44
C GLY A 291 14.49 -10.99 -5.08
N LEU A 292 14.15 -9.80 -4.60
CA LEU A 292 15.13 -8.82 -4.14
C LEU A 292 15.86 -9.28 -2.86
N ALA A 293 15.15 -9.95 -1.94
CA ALA A 293 15.72 -10.45 -0.70
C ALA A 293 16.56 -11.73 -0.88
N SER A 294 16.54 -12.37 -2.06
CA SER A 294 17.19 -13.67 -2.27
C SER A 294 18.66 -13.67 -1.92
N PHE A 295 19.38 -12.63 -2.32
CA PHE A 295 20.82 -12.53 -2.05
C PHE A 295 21.11 -12.50 -0.54
N THR A 296 20.42 -11.65 0.23
CA THR A 296 20.69 -11.50 1.66
C THR A 296 20.25 -12.73 2.45
N VAL A 297 19.11 -13.34 2.12
CA VAL A 297 18.61 -14.55 2.81
C VAL A 297 19.52 -15.76 2.58
N VAL A 298 20.14 -15.89 1.40
CA VAL A 298 21.12 -16.95 1.15
C VAL A 298 22.30 -16.87 2.13
N PHE A 299 22.67 -15.66 2.55
CA PHE A 299 23.71 -15.41 3.56
C PHE A 299 23.17 -15.29 4.99
N ASN A 300 21.97 -15.83 5.24
CA ASN A 300 21.30 -15.83 6.55
C ASN A 300 20.90 -14.45 7.09
N LEU A 301 20.89 -13.41 6.24
CA LEU A 301 20.44 -12.06 6.54
C LEU A 301 18.98 -11.91 6.12
N ASN A 302 18.06 -12.03 7.06
CA ASN A 302 16.62 -12.16 6.77
C ASN A 302 15.82 -10.87 6.97
N GLU A 303 16.41 -9.79 7.40
CA GLU A 303 15.75 -8.55 7.77
C GLU A 303 14.97 -7.95 6.59
N MET A 304 15.55 -8.01 5.39
CA MET A 304 14.85 -7.53 4.19
C MET A 304 13.55 -8.30 3.92
N LEU A 305 13.57 -9.61 4.13
CA LEU A 305 12.39 -10.46 3.95
C LEU A 305 11.38 -10.25 5.09
N THR A 306 11.85 -10.21 6.35
CA THR A 306 11.00 -10.13 7.54
C THR A 306 10.34 -8.77 7.73
N PHE A 307 11.00 -7.69 7.30
CA PHE A 307 10.48 -6.32 7.34
C PHE A 307 9.67 -5.97 6.10
N GLY A 308 10.13 -6.37 4.92
CA GLY A 308 9.49 -6.05 3.65
C GLY A 308 8.20 -6.83 3.41
N ILE A 309 8.16 -8.09 3.84
CA ILE A 309 6.93 -8.86 4.01
C ILE A 309 6.66 -8.81 5.50
N PRO A 310 5.67 -8.06 6.00
CA PRO A 310 5.54 -7.81 7.44
C PRO A 310 5.28 -9.11 8.20
N ILE A 311 6.37 -9.87 8.47
CA ILE A 311 6.34 -11.10 9.26
C ILE A 311 6.33 -10.72 10.74
N ILE A 312 7.14 -9.74 11.13
CA ILE A 312 7.19 -9.22 12.49
C ILE A 312 5.85 -8.60 12.87
N LEU A 313 5.37 -8.91 14.06
CA LEU A 313 4.07 -8.49 14.60
C LEU A 313 2.86 -8.89 13.73
N ASN A 314 3.00 -9.92 12.88
CA ASN A 314 1.91 -10.48 12.11
C ASN A 314 1.39 -11.77 12.78
N PRO A 315 0.20 -11.74 13.39
CA PRO A 315 -0.31 -12.90 14.16
C PRO A 315 -0.52 -14.15 13.31
N ILE A 316 -0.75 -14.04 12.01
CA ILE A 316 -0.92 -15.17 11.10
C ILE A 316 0.42 -15.88 10.91
N LEU A 317 1.49 -15.09 10.73
CA LEU A 317 2.83 -15.61 10.48
C LEU A 317 3.60 -15.93 11.76
N LEU A 318 3.11 -15.55 12.96
CA LEU A 318 3.70 -15.93 14.25
C LEU A 318 3.89 -17.45 14.37
N VAL A 319 2.85 -18.20 14.06
CA VAL A 319 2.85 -19.66 14.22
C VAL A 319 3.95 -20.32 13.37
N PRO A 320 3.98 -20.11 12.03
CA PRO A 320 5.04 -20.72 11.23
C PRO A 320 6.42 -20.12 11.52
N PHE A 321 6.54 -18.84 11.86
CA PHE A 321 7.82 -18.21 12.16
C PHE A 321 8.52 -18.79 13.40
N VAL A 322 7.74 -19.12 14.43
CA VAL A 322 8.26 -19.70 15.67
C VAL A 322 8.39 -21.22 15.59
N LEU A 323 7.42 -21.91 14.98
CA LEU A 323 7.38 -23.36 15.01
C LEU A 323 8.16 -24.03 13.88
N THR A 324 8.40 -23.38 12.73
CA THR A 324 9.23 -23.98 11.67
C THR A 324 10.65 -24.25 12.12
N PRO A 325 11.37 -23.34 12.80
CA PRO A 325 12.68 -23.62 13.40
C PRO A 325 12.64 -24.79 14.37
N VAL A 326 11.57 -24.91 15.17
CA VAL A 326 11.38 -26.03 16.10
C VAL A 326 11.25 -27.37 15.34
N VAL A 327 10.51 -27.38 14.23
CA VAL A 327 10.41 -28.57 13.35
C VAL A 327 11.78 -28.91 12.76
N CYS A 328 12.52 -27.94 12.23
CA CYS A 328 13.86 -28.15 11.69
C CYS A 328 14.82 -28.67 12.77
N TYR A 329 14.74 -28.11 13.99
CA TYR A 329 15.49 -28.58 15.14
C TYR A 329 15.20 -30.06 15.43
N CYS A 330 13.94 -30.44 15.56
CA CYS A 330 13.54 -31.83 15.84
C CYS A 330 14.04 -32.80 14.75
N LEU A 331 13.92 -32.43 13.47
CA LEU A 331 14.37 -33.25 12.35
C LEU A 331 15.89 -33.44 12.36
N ALA A 332 16.67 -32.37 12.54
CA ALA A 332 18.13 -32.43 12.60
C ALA A 332 18.61 -33.18 13.85
N TYR A 333 17.99 -32.95 15.01
CA TYR A 333 18.29 -33.64 16.25
C TYR A 333 18.05 -35.15 16.11
N ALA A 334 16.90 -35.55 15.59
CA ALA A 334 16.58 -36.95 15.33
C ALA A 334 17.59 -37.60 14.35
N ALA A 335 17.95 -36.88 13.26
CA ALA A 335 18.95 -37.36 12.31
C ALA A 335 20.33 -37.61 12.98
N THR A 336 20.69 -36.77 13.94
CA THR A 336 21.96 -36.94 14.70
C THR A 336 21.85 -38.10 15.67
N VAL A 337 20.78 -38.24 16.44
CA VAL A 337 20.59 -39.35 17.39
C VAL A 337 20.54 -40.71 16.68
N CYS A 338 19.90 -40.77 15.51
CA CYS A 338 19.86 -41.96 14.67
C CYS A 338 21.22 -42.30 13.97
N GLY A 339 22.23 -41.48 14.15
CA GLY A 339 23.56 -41.73 13.55
C GLY A 339 23.64 -41.39 12.05
N PHE A 340 22.60 -40.80 11.45
CA PHE A 340 22.63 -40.34 10.07
C PHE A 340 23.54 -39.10 9.93
N LEU A 341 23.38 -38.11 10.82
CA LEU A 341 24.19 -36.91 10.87
C LEU A 341 25.27 -37.03 11.98
N PRO A 342 26.55 -36.75 11.73
CA PRO A 342 27.55 -36.69 12.78
C PRO A 342 27.31 -35.50 13.71
N VAL A 343 27.76 -35.62 14.97
CA VAL A 343 27.82 -34.48 15.90
C VAL A 343 28.79 -33.46 15.35
N LEU A 344 28.45 -32.18 15.43
CA LEU A 344 29.24 -31.11 14.84
C LEU A 344 30.51 -30.81 15.66
N THR A 345 31.62 -30.89 14.98
CA THR A 345 32.95 -30.61 15.56
C THR A 345 33.62 -29.37 15.00
N HIS A 346 33.09 -28.82 13.93
CA HIS A 346 33.63 -27.63 13.26
C HIS A 346 32.69 -26.46 13.39
N GLU A 347 33.24 -25.33 13.77
CA GLU A 347 32.50 -24.06 13.73
C GLU A 347 32.44 -23.53 12.30
N VAL A 348 31.29 -23.01 11.91
CA VAL A 348 31.06 -22.36 10.61
C VAL A 348 30.49 -20.98 10.87
N VAL A 349 31.00 -19.99 10.16
CA VAL A 349 30.50 -18.62 10.27
C VAL A 349 28.97 -18.62 9.98
N TRP A 350 28.21 -17.98 10.86
CA TRP A 350 26.74 -17.99 10.80
C TRP A 350 26.16 -17.49 9.46
N SER A 351 26.90 -16.59 8.75
CA SER A 351 26.51 -16.07 7.43
C SER A 351 26.79 -17.02 6.27
N THR A 352 27.31 -18.23 6.53
CA THR A 352 27.60 -19.23 5.49
C THR A 352 26.31 -19.69 4.80
N PRO A 353 26.27 -19.67 3.47
CA PRO A 353 25.09 -20.11 2.72
C PRO A 353 24.63 -21.53 3.07
N VAL A 354 23.33 -21.71 3.08
CA VAL A 354 22.70 -23.03 3.27
C VAL A 354 23.20 -24.00 2.20
N GLY A 355 23.42 -25.25 2.56
CA GLY A 355 24.10 -26.27 1.73
C GLY A 355 25.61 -26.29 2.00
N ILE A 356 26.29 -25.16 1.81
CA ILE A 356 27.73 -25.04 2.11
C ILE A 356 27.94 -25.18 3.61
N GLY A 357 27.16 -24.46 4.43
CA GLY A 357 27.22 -24.55 5.90
C GLY A 357 26.99 -25.98 6.41
N GLY A 358 26.00 -26.68 5.87
CA GLY A 358 25.70 -28.07 6.23
C GLY A 358 26.85 -29.03 5.90
N TYR A 359 27.50 -28.84 4.76
CA TYR A 359 28.66 -29.64 4.37
C TYR A 359 29.90 -29.35 5.24
N LEU A 360 30.25 -28.08 5.41
CA LEU A 360 31.42 -27.67 6.17
C LEU A 360 31.34 -28.07 7.64
N ALA A 361 30.16 -27.89 8.27
CA ALA A 361 29.97 -28.23 9.67
C ALA A 361 29.99 -29.74 9.95
N SER A 362 29.43 -30.55 9.04
CA SER A 362 29.30 -32.00 9.22
C SER A 362 30.45 -32.80 8.56
N GLY A 363 31.24 -32.18 7.68
CA GLY A 363 32.23 -32.88 6.84
C GLY A 363 31.59 -33.89 5.88
N SER A 364 30.27 -33.85 5.65
CA SER A 364 29.54 -34.86 4.89
C SER A 364 28.39 -34.26 4.06
N TRP A 365 28.09 -34.89 2.91
CA TRP A 365 26.87 -34.56 2.13
C TRP A 365 25.57 -34.77 2.93
N LYS A 366 25.58 -35.59 3.96
CA LYS A 366 24.44 -35.84 4.86
C LYS A 366 23.95 -34.56 5.53
N GLY A 367 24.86 -33.62 5.82
CA GLY A 367 24.52 -32.28 6.34
C GLY A 367 23.66 -31.49 5.36
N ILE A 368 24.01 -31.53 4.06
CA ILE A 368 23.18 -30.89 3.00
C ILE A 368 21.79 -31.56 2.94
N ALA A 369 21.74 -32.90 3.01
CA ALA A 369 20.48 -33.63 2.95
C ALA A 369 19.54 -33.26 4.11
N VAL A 370 20.06 -33.14 5.33
CA VAL A 370 19.27 -32.72 6.51
C VAL A 370 18.75 -31.29 6.35
N GLN A 371 19.57 -30.36 5.85
CA GLN A 371 19.12 -28.99 5.53
C GLN A 371 18.02 -28.99 4.48
N ALA A 372 18.17 -29.77 3.41
CA ALA A 372 17.16 -29.86 2.34
C ALA A 372 15.82 -30.40 2.85
N VAL A 373 15.84 -31.43 3.72
CA VAL A 373 14.65 -31.99 4.36
C VAL A 373 13.99 -30.93 5.28
N GLY A 374 14.80 -30.21 6.08
CA GLY A 374 14.33 -29.14 6.94
C GLY A 374 13.66 -28.01 6.15
N ILE A 375 14.28 -27.58 5.04
CA ILE A 375 13.72 -26.57 4.15
C ILE A 375 12.38 -27.03 3.55
N LEU A 376 12.31 -28.25 3.05
CA LEU A 376 11.09 -28.80 2.48
C LEU A 376 9.96 -28.86 3.52
N ALA A 377 10.25 -29.34 4.74
CA ALA A 377 9.31 -29.33 5.84
C ALA A 377 8.85 -27.89 6.18
N GLY A 378 9.78 -26.95 6.19
CA GLY A 378 9.48 -25.54 6.40
C GLY A 378 8.57 -24.95 5.32
N ILE A 379 8.83 -25.24 4.04
CA ILE A 379 7.97 -24.81 2.92
C ILE A 379 6.54 -25.32 3.13
N LEU A 380 6.39 -26.62 3.40
CA LEU A 380 5.09 -27.24 3.60
C LEU A 380 4.34 -26.64 4.80
N PHE A 381 5.07 -26.30 5.86
CA PHE A 381 4.49 -25.70 7.06
C PHE A 381 4.12 -24.22 6.87
N TYR A 382 4.92 -23.43 6.16
CA TYR A 382 4.61 -22.01 5.89
C TYR A 382 3.49 -21.81 4.87
N LEU A 383 3.37 -22.69 3.87
CA LEU A 383 2.51 -22.49 2.69
C LEU A 383 1.04 -22.19 3.04
N PRO A 384 0.36 -22.91 3.96
CA PRO A 384 -1.01 -22.59 4.32
C PRO A 384 -1.15 -21.20 4.97
N PHE A 385 -0.20 -20.79 5.80
CA PHE A 385 -0.23 -19.50 6.48
C PHE A 385 0.05 -18.35 5.51
N LEU A 386 0.96 -18.53 4.55
CA LEU A 386 1.21 -17.55 3.49
C LEU A 386 -0.04 -17.34 2.63
N LYS A 387 -0.75 -18.41 2.26
CA LYS A 387 -2.03 -18.31 1.54
C LYS A 387 -3.10 -17.59 2.34
N ILE A 388 -3.20 -17.86 3.65
CA ILE A 388 -4.15 -17.15 4.53
C ILE A 388 -3.78 -15.69 4.63
N ASN A 389 -2.49 -15.38 4.86
CA ASN A 389 -2.01 -14.01 4.96
C ASN A 389 -2.32 -13.20 3.70
N GLN A 390 -2.06 -13.77 2.52
CA GLN A 390 -2.35 -13.15 1.24
C GLN A 390 -3.85 -12.85 1.07
N ARG A 391 -4.72 -13.83 1.38
CA ARG A 391 -6.18 -13.61 1.33
C ARG A 391 -6.61 -12.47 2.24
N MET A 392 -6.02 -12.38 3.43
CA MET A 392 -6.30 -11.29 4.38
C MET A 392 -5.82 -9.94 3.86
N GLU A 393 -4.64 -9.87 3.24
CA GLU A 393 -4.14 -8.61 2.64
C GLU A 393 -5.05 -8.13 1.50
N VAL A 394 -5.48 -9.04 0.61
CA VAL A 394 -6.45 -8.71 -0.45
C VAL A 394 -7.78 -8.23 0.14
N TYR A 395 -8.28 -8.90 1.19
CA TYR A 395 -9.52 -8.50 1.86
C TYR A 395 -9.41 -7.08 2.47
N LYS A 396 -8.30 -6.79 3.17
CA LYS A 396 -8.04 -5.46 3.74
C LYS A 396 -7.95 -4.40 2.65
N ALA A 397 -7.23 -4.68 1.57
CA ALA A 397 -7.08 -3.76 0.46
C ALA A 397 -8.44 -3.44 -0.21
N LYS A 398 -9.30 -4.47 -0.44
CA LYS A 398 -10.67 -4.26 -0.92
C LYS A 398 -11.47 -3.35 0.00
N ARG A 399 -11.37 -3.56 1.31
CA ARG A 399 -12.06 -2.72 2.30
C ARG A 399 -11.58 -1.26 2.24
N HIS A 400 -10.28 -1.03 2.09
CA HIS A 400 -9.74 0.33 1.97
C HIS A 400 -10.20 1.02 0.67
N VAL A 401 -10.32 0.29 -0.43
CA VAL A 401 -10.91 0.82 -1.67
C VAL A 401 -12.37 1.22 -1.46
N GLN A 402 -13.16 0.44 -0.71
CA GLN A 402 -14.54 0.81 -0.38
C GLN A 402 -14.61 2.07 0.50
N VAL A 403 -13.70 2.22 1.47
CA VAL A 403 -13.61 3.44 2.28
C VAL A 403 -13.24 4.64 1.41
N LEU A 404 -12.27 4.47 0.49
CA LEU A 404 -11.88 5.52 -0.47
C LEU A 404 -13.06 5.96 -1.35
N ILE A 405 -13.85 5.00 -1.85
CA ILE A 405 -15.05 5.30 -2.66
C ILE A 405 -16.08 6.07 -1.82
N HIS A 406 -16.32 5.65 -0.57
CA HIS A 406 -17.27 6.32 0.30
C HIS A 406 -16.84 7.76 0.63
N GLU A 407 -15.56 7.97 0.96
CA GLU A 407 -15.01 9.32 1.20
C GLU A 407 -15.07 10.20 -0.05
N LEU A 408 -14.92 9.61 -1.25
CA LEU A 408 -15.09 10.35 -2.50
C LEU A 408 -16.56 10.80 -2.68
N GLN A 409 -17.50 9.89 -2.51
CA GLN A 409 -18.94 10.19 -2.63
C GLN A 409 -19.41 11.26 -1.64
N GLU A 410 -18.96 11.20 -0.36
CA GLU A 410 -19.30 12.23 0.63
C GLU A 410 -18.75 13.61 0.26
N LYS A 411 -17.60 13.67 -0.43
CA LYS A 411 -16.98 14.94 -0.83
C LYS A 411 -17.54 15.49 -2.14
N GLU A 412 -17.98 14.63 -3.05
CA GLU A 412 -18.74 15.04 -4.22
C GLU A 412 -20.01 15.81 -3.82
N GLU A 413 -20.70 15.36 -2.75
CA GLU A 413 -21.87 16.08 -2.19
C GLU A 413 -21.50 17.43 -1.54
N GLN A 414 -20.26 17.64 -1.08
CA GLN A 414 -19.82 18.84 -0.35
C GLN A 414 -19.08 19.88 -1.21
N ILE A 415 -18.88 19.65 -2.49
CA ILE A 415 -18.13 20.52 -3.44
C ILE A 415 -16.66 20.72 -3.00
N ASP A 416 -16.12 19.84 -2.18
CA ASP A 416 -14.72 19.92 -1.71
C ASP A 416 -13.86 18.94 -2.49
N GLN A 417 -12.82 19.43 -3.17
CA GLN A 417 -11.93 18.55 -3.95
C GLN A 417 -11.10 17.66 -3.02
N PRO A 418 -11.28 16.34 -3.06
CA PRO A 418 -10.55 15.43 -2.21
C PRO A 418 -9.06 15.37 -2.60
N VAL A 419 -8.16 15.40 -1.62
CA VAL A 419 -6.71 15.34 -1.85
C VAL A 419 -6.18 13.99 -1.35
N PHE A 420 -6.56 12.89 -2.01
CA PHE A 420 -6.17 11.55 -1.55
C PHE A 420 -4.72 11.17 -1.84
N LEU A 421 -4.16 11.58 -3.00
CA LEU A 421 -2.81 11.15 -3.41
C LEU A 421 -1.68 11.65 -2.51
N THR A 422 -1.86 12.79 -1.84
CA THR A 422 -0.86 13.39 -0.95
C THR A 422 -0.99 12.95 0.50
N ARG A 423 -2.06 12.20 0.85
CA ARG A 423 -2.26 11.69 2.21
C ARG A 423 -1.17 10.68 2.58
N GLY A 424 -0.70 10.74 3.82
CA GLY A 424 0.29 9.82 4.38
C GLY A 424 -0.30 8.50 4.92
N ASP A 425 -1.63 8.40 5.03
CA ASP A 425 -2.35 7.26 5.57
C ASP A 425 -2.61 6.13 4.54
N HIS A 426 -3.37 5.13 4.96
CA HIS A 426 -3.75 4.00 4.11
C HIS A 426 -4.53 4.41 2.86
N ILE A 427 -5.38 5.43 2.95
CA ILE A 427 -6.16 5.93 1.82
C ILE A 427 -5.22 6.50 0.76
N GLY A 428 -4.23 7.34 1.18
CA GLY A 428 -3.24 7.86 0.24
C GLY A 428 -2.37 6.76 -0.38
N MET A 429 -2.00 5.74 0.40
CA MET A 429 -1.25 4.60 -0.13
C MET A 429 -2.05 3.84 -1.21
N ILE A 430 -3.30 3.50 -0.95
CA ILE A 430 -4.18 2.79 -1.90
C ILE A 430 -4.44 3.65 -3.14
N SER A 431 -4.68 4.96 -2.98
CA SER A 431 -4.88 5.88 -4.10
C SER A 431 -3.67 5.92 -5.04
N ARG A 432 -2.44 6.00 -4.47
CA ARG A 432 -1.20 5.94 -5.28
C ARG A 432 -1.01 4.59 -5.97
N MET A 433 -1.37 3.48 -5.31
CA MET A 433 -1.31 2.15 -5.94
C MET A 433 -2.30 2.03 -7.08
N LEU A 434 -3.56 2.42 -6.86
CA LEU A 434 -4.59 2.40 -7.92
C LEU A 434 -4.21 3.31 -9.10
N LEU A 435 -3.57 4.46 -8.85
CA LEU A 435 -3.07 5.33 -9.93
C LEU A 435 -1.99 4.63 -10.76
N LEU A 436 -1.05 3.92 -10.13
CA LEU A 436 -0.04 3.15 -10.87
C LEU A 436 -0.68 2.02 -11.68
N ASP A 437 -1.65 1.32 -11.09
CA ASP A 437 -2.37 0.25 -11.76
C ASP A 437 -3.23 0.82 -12.92
N LEU A 438 -3.83 2.01 -12.77
CA LEU A 438 -4.56 2.70 -13.83
C LEU A 438 -3.65 3.06 -15.02
N LYS A 439 -2.44 3.57 -14.77
CA LYS A 439 -1.45 3.83 -15.83
C LYS A 439 -1.10 2.57 -16.63
N HIS A 440 -0.98 1.43 -15.93
CA HIS A 440 -0.78 0.14 -16.57
C HIS A 440 -2.02 -0.32 -17.34
N ALA A 441 -3.20 -0.16 -16.77
CA ALA A 441 -4.47 -0.57 -17.38
C ALA A 441 -4.76 0.19 -18.69
N ILE A 442 -4.51 1.51 -18.72
CA ILE A 442 -4.62 2.31 -19.95
C ILE A 442 -3.68 1.77 -21.02
N LYS A 443 -2.39 1.54 -20.68
CA LYS A 443 -1.38 1.06 -21.64
C LYS A 443 -1.67 -0.34 -22.17
N ASN A 444 -2.20 -1.22 -21.32
CA ASN A 444 -2.43 -2.63 -21.64
C ASN A 444 -3.87 -2.89 -22.14
N LYS A 445 -4.69 -1.85 -22.30
CA LYS A 445 -6.12 -1.95 -22.70
C LYS A 445 -6.93 -2.88 -21.79
N GLU A 446 -6.75 -2.71 -20.47
CA GLU A 446 -7.51 -3.45 -19.44
C GLU A 446 -8.83 -2.76 -19.06
N LEU A 447 -9.02 -1.52 -19.54
CA LEU A 447 -10.25 -0.76 -19.44
C LEU A 447 -11.16 -1.14 -20.63
N TYR A 448 -12.46 -0.97 -20.47
CA TYR A 448 -13.43 -1.23 -21.55
C TYR A 448 -14.67 -0.34 -21.41
N MET A 449 -15.42 -0.22 -22.52
CA MET A 449 -16.65 0.55 -22.56
C MET A 449 -17.87 -0.36 -22.51
N LEU A 450 -18.89 0.05 -21.75
CA LEU A 450 -20.23 -0.48 -21.84
C LEU A 450 -21.14 0.58 -22.46
N TYR A 451 -22.17 0.14 -23.16
CA TYR A 451 -23.09 1.00 -23.91
C TYR A 451 -24.49 0.89 -23.32
N GLN A 452 -25.02 2.01 -22.81
CA GLN A 452 -26.40 2.02 -22.29
C GLN A 452 -27.34 2.62 -23.30
N PRO A 453 -28.35 1.85 -23.80
CA PRO A 453 -29.26 2.30 -24.84
C PRO A 453 -30.10 3.53 -24.45
N GLN A 454 -30.25 4.43 -25.40
CA GLN A 454 -31.19 5.57 -25.37
C GLN A 454 -32.32 5.28 -26.33
N VAL A 455 -33.55 5.29 -25.82
CA VAL A 455 -34.77 4.85 -26.57
C VAL A 455 -35.84 5.95 -26.57
N CYS A 456 -36.43 6.19 -27.71
CA CYS A 456 -37.52 7.14 -27.84
C CYS A 456 -38.89 6.51 -27.55
N SER A 457 -39.93 7.36 -27.42
CA SER A 457 -41.31 6.94 -27.09
C SER A 457 -41.94 6.01 -28.13
N ASP A 458 -41.53 6.12 -29.39
CA ASP A 458 -41.91 5.22 -30.51
C ASP A 458 -41.25 3.84 -30.43
N GLY A 459 -40.37 3.60 -29.46
CA GLY A 459 -39.63 2.35 -29.26
C GLY A 459 -38.32 2.25 -30.05
N ILE A 460 -37.93 3.29 -30.78
CA ILE A 460 -36.69 3.31 -31.55
C ILE A 460 -35.51 3.56 -30.63
N CYS A 461 -34.49 2.74 -30.73
CA CYS A 461 -33.20 2.96 -30.09
C CYS A 461 -32.34 3.90 -30.96
N ILE A 462 -32.14 5.12 -30.49
CA ILE A 462 -31.42 6.19 -31.21
C ILE A 462 -29.92 6.15 -31.03
N GLY A 463 -29.42 5.36 -30.09
CA GLY A 463 -28.01 5.23 -29.79
C GLY A 463 -27.73 4.77 -28.35
N ALA A 464 -26.58 5.09 -27.84
CA ALA A 464 -26.18 4.73 -26.47
C ALA A 464 -25.21 5.74 -25.85
N GLU A 465 -25.20 5.77 -24.54
CA GLU A 465 -24.10 6.37 -23.76
C GLU A 465 -23.00 5.37 -23.52
N ALA A 466 -21.75 5.75 -23.84
CA ALA A 466 -20.55 4.96 -23.59
C ALA A 466 -20.02 5.20 -22.17
N LEU A 467 -19.97 4.16 -21.40
CA LEU A 467 -19.68 4.20 -19.98
C LEU A 467 -18.38 3.43 -19.66
N LEU A 468 -17.36 4.13 -19.19
CA LEU A 468 -16.06 3.55 -18.82
C LEU A 468 -16.20 2.52 -17.68
N ARG A 469 -15.52 1.39 -17.81
CA ARG A 469 -15.43 0.33 -16.78
C ARG A 469 -14.01 -0.13 -16.62
N TRP A 470 -13.67 -0.44 -15.36
CA TRP A 470 -12.40 -1.06 -15.00
C TRP A 470 -12.63 -2.22 -14.03
N ASN A 471 -12.46 -3.44 -14.53
CA ASN A 471 -12.50 -4.62 -13.69
C ASN A 471 -11.08 -4.98 -13.24
N HIS A 472 -10.66 -4.39 -12.11
CA HIS A 472 -9.33 -4.59 -11.57
C HIS A 472 -9.14 -6.03 -11.06
N PRO A 473 -8.04 -6.74 -11.41
CA PRO A 473 -7.86 -8.16 -11.11
C PRO A 473 -7.89 -8.49 -9.60
N VAL A 474 -7.51 -7.54 -8.74
CA VAL A 474 -7.49 -7.73 -7.28
C VAL A 474 -8.73 -7.14 -6.62
N TYR A 475 -9.15 -5.93 -7.01
CA TYR A 475 -10.20 -5.18 -6.31
C TYR A 475 -11.59 -5.37 -6.91
N GLY A 476 -11.69 -5.96 -8.10
CA GLY A 476 -12.95 -6.11 -8.84
C GLY A 476 -13.34 -4.80 -9.55
N MET A 477 -14.63 -4.58 -9.75
CA MET A 477 -15.12 -3.40 -10.44
C MET A 477 -14.80 -2.13 -9.64
N ILE A 478 -14.04 -1.23 -10.25
CA ILE A 478 -13.71 0.09 -9.69
C ILE A 478 -14.83 1.08 -10.03
N TYR A 479 -15.18 1.90 -9.06
CA TYR A 479 -16.17 2.97 -9.21
C TYR A 479 -15.71 3.99 -10.26
N PRO A 480 -16.47 4.25 -11.34
CA PRO A 480 -16.02 5.09 -12.45
C PRO A 480 -15.57 6.51 -12.06
N PRO A 481 -16.27 7.26 -11.19
CA PRO A 481 -15.78 8.56 -10.74
C PRO A 481 -14.41 8.50 -10.05
N LEU A 482 -14.10 7.41 -9.34
CA LEU A 482 -12.76 7.22 -8.76
C LEU A 482 -11.68 7.08 -9.85
N ILE A 483 -11.99 6.46 -10.99
CA ILE A 483 -11.04 6.33 -12.12
C ILE A 483 -10.71 7.73 -12.65
N ILE A 484 -11.72 8.55 -12.88
CA ILE A 484 -11.58 9.95 -13.37
C ILE A 484 -10.78 10.78 -12.37
N TYR A 485 -11.17 10.75 -11.08
CA TYR A 485 -10.44 11.44 -10.03
C TYR A 485 -8.95 11.07 -10.00
N LEU A 486 -8.64 9.76 -10.06
CA LEU A 486 -7.24 9.29 -10.05
C LEU A 486 -6.47 9.75 -11.29
N ALA A 487 -7.12 9.75 -12.46
CA ALA A 487 -6.51 10.20 -13.71
C ALA A 487 -6.20 11.69 -13.68
N GLU A 488 -7.12 12.50 -13.16
CA GLU A 488 -6.98 13.94 -13.02
C GLU A 488 -5.89 14.31 -12.01
N ALA A 489 -6.04 13.84 -10.75
CA ALA A 489 -5.08 14.09 -9.68
C ALA A 489 -3.67 13.53 -9.99
N GLY A 490 -3.60 12.44 -10.76
CA GLY A 490 -2.38 11.79 -11.22
C GLY A 490 -1.80 12.34 -12.51
N LYS A 491 -2.43 13.37 -13.12
CA LYS A 491 -2.04 14.03 -14.38
C LYS A 491 -1.93 13.05 -15.56
N VAL A 492 -2.84 12.09 -15.64
CA VAL A 492 -2.94 11.11 -16.75
C VAL A 492 -4.33 11.12 -17.40
N LEU A 493 -5.10 12.19 -17.15
CA LEU A 493 -6.42 12.36 -17.74
C LEU A 493 -6.37 12.39 -19.28
N PRO A 494 -5.42 13.11 -19.95
CA PRO A 494 -5.35 13.10 -21.41
C PRO A 494 -5.12 11.72 -22.01
N GLU A 495 -4.31 10.86 -21.36
CA GLU A 495 -4.07 9.50 -21.81
C GLU A 495 -5.31 8.62 -21.65
N LEU A 496 -6.06 8.79 -20.55
CA LEU A 496 -7.32 8.08 -20.33
C LEU A 496 -8.37 8.50 -21.36
N GLU A 497 -8.50 9.78 -21.64
CA GLU A 497 -9.48 10.31 -22.59
C GLU A 497 -9.19 9.88 -24.03
N ARG A 498 -7.91 9.89 -24.43
CA ARG A 498 -7.52 9.32 -25.74
C ARG A 498 -7.94 7.85 -25.83
N PHE A 499 -7.69 7.06 -24.79
CA PHE A 499 -8.14 5.69 -24.75
C PHE A 499 -9.67 5.58 -24.91
N ILE A 500 -10.46 6.40 -24.19
CA ILE A 500 -11.92 6.42 -24.28
C ILE A 500 -12.37 6.78 -25.69
N ILE A 501 -11.84 7.85 -26.28
CA ILE A 501 -12.17 8.28 -27.64
C ILE A 501 -11.83 7.19 -28.68
N ASP A 502 -10.68 6.54 -28.55
CA ASP A 502 -10.28 5.48 -29.46
C ASP A 502 -11.24 4.27 -29.38
N GLU A 503 -11.58 3.82 -28.17
CA GLU A 503 -12.49 2.68 -27.96
C GLU A 503 -13.93 3.02 -28.41
N VAL A 504 -14.42 4.23 -28.14
CA VAL A 504 -15.76 4.66 -28.57
C VAL A 504 -15.83 4.79 -30.10
N THR A 505 -14.83 5.38 -30.74
CA THR A 505 -14.79 5.51 -32.19
C THR A 505 -14.62 4.16 -32.88
N ASP A 506 -13.84 3.21 -32.32
CA ASP A 506 -13.78 1.83 -32.77
C ASP A 506 -15.15 1.14 -32.63
N GLY A 507 -15.88 1.42 -31.55
CA GLY A 507 -17.25 0.95 -31.33
C GLY A 507 -18.21 1.50 -32.39
N ILE A 508 -18.10 2.77 -32.77
CA ILE A 508 -18.91 3.36 -33.86
C ILE A 508 -18.64 2.66 -35.19
N VAL A 509 -17.37 2.44 -35.54
CA VAL A 509 -17.00 1.72 -36.80
C VAL A 509 -17.58 0.31 -36.82
N GLN A 510 -17.46 -0.43 -35.70
CA GLN A 510 -17.99 -1.79 -35.61
C GLN A 510 -19.52 -1.82 -35.67
N THR A 511 -20.19 -0.84 -35.06
CA THR A 511 -21.65 -0.71 -35.12
C THR A 511 -22.12 -0.40 -36.52
N ARG A 512 -21.48 0.57 -37.21
CA ARG A 512 -21.80 0.95 -38.60
C ARG A 512 -21.59 -0.23 -39.58
N ALA A 513 -20.58 -1.06 -39.34
CA ALA A 513 -20.37 -2.25 -40.19
C ALA A 513 -21.47 -3.30 -40.08
N GLN A 514 -22.25 -3.28 -39.00
CA GLN A 514 -23.29 -4.27 -38.72
C GLN A 514 -24.74 -3.67 -38.81
N TYR A 515 -24.87 -2.35 -38.72
CA TYR A 515 -26.15 -1.63 -38.72
C TYR A 515 -26.00 -0.37 -39.56
N ASP A 516 -26.63 -0.42 -40.74
CA ASP A 516 -26.55 0.62 -41.81
C ASP A 516 -27.67 1.68 -41.69
N SER A 517 -27.99 2.11 -40.49
CA SER A 517 -28.92 3.20 -40.22
C SER A 517 -28.31 4.23 -39.29
N ASP A 518 -28.92 5.40 -39.17
CA ASP A 518 -28.46 6.48 -38.32
C ASP A 518 -28.51 6.09 -36.83
N PHE A 519 -27.42 6.27 -36.14
CA PHE A 519 -27.28 6.07 -34.68
C PHE A 519 -26.22 7.01 -34.13
N LYS A 520 -26.21 7.19 -32.81
CA LYS A 520 -25.25 8.01 -32.11
C LYS A 520 -24.68 7.29 -30.89
N ILE A 521 -23.44 7.61 -30.55
CA ILE A 521 -22.84 7.21 -29.27
C ILE A 521 -22.38 8.47 -28.57
N SER A 522 -22.78 8.66 -27.31
CA SER A 522 -22.33 9.77 -26.50
C SER A 522 -21.19 9.35 -25.56
N VAL A 523 -20.29 10.29 -25.29
CA VAL A 523 -19.14 10.11 -24.42
C VAL A 523 -19.01 11.26 -23.42
N ASN A 524 -18.76 10.93 -22.17
CA ASN A 524 -18.52 11.90 -21.12
C ASN A 524 -17.12 12.49 -21.20
N ILE A 525 -17.00 13.82 -21.15
CA ILE A 525 -15.75 14.54 -20.97
C ILE A 525 -15.86 15.51 -19.78
N THR A 526 -14.74 15.84 -19.13
CA THR A 526 -14.72 16.78 -18.01
C THR A 526 -14.32 18.18 -18.48
N ALA A 527 -14.58 19.23 -17.70
CA ALA A 527 -14.07 20.58 -18.01
C ALA A 527 -12.54 20.63 -18.11
N HIS A 528 -11.83 19.80 -17.32
CA HIS A 528 -10.39 19.68 -17.40
C HIS A 528 -9.90 19.06 -18.72
N SER A 529 -10.74 18.28 -19.38
CA SER A 529 -10.50 17.75 -20.74
C SER A 529 -10.37 18.87 -21.77
N LEU A 530 -11.13 19.92 -21.61
CA LEU A 530 -11.09 21.09 -22.50
C LEU A 530 -9.83 21.97 -22.32
N LEU A 531 -8.98 21.68 -21.31
CA LEU A 531 -7.71 22.41 -21.11
C LEU A 531 -6.57 21.88 -21.98
N TRP A 532 -6.70 20.71 -22.60
CA TRP A 532 -5.79 20.20 -23.60
C TRP A 532 -6.50 20.14 -24.98
N ASP A 533 -5.80 19.77 -26.04
CA ASP A 533 -6.33 19.77 -27.41
C ASP A 533 -7.17 18.49 -27.69
N ILE A 534 -8.23 18.30 -26.91
CA ILE A 534 -9.14 17.14 -27.07
C ILE A 534 -9.93 17.22 -28.38
N GLU A 535 -10.39 18.41 -28.76
CA GLU A 535 -11.16 18.63 -29.98
C GLU A 535 -10.34 18.35 -31.26
N GLY A 536 -9.05 18.69 -31.23
CA GLY A 536 -8.10 18.32 -32.31
C GLY A 536 -7.90 16.83 -32.38
N TYR A 537 -7.79 16.16 -31.25
CA TYR A 537 -7.65 14.70 -31.18
C TYR A 537 -8.91 13.97 -31.66
N ILE A 538 -10.10 14.39 -31.23
CA ILE A 538 -11.39 13.84 -31.69
C ILE A 538 -11.49 13.98 -33.21
N ARG A 539 -11.27 15.17 -33.76
CA ARG A 539 -11.31 15.42 -35.20
C ARG A 539 -10.38 14.49 -35.97
N GLN A 540 -9.10 14.43 -35.56
CA GLN A 540 -8.10 13.59 -36.22
C GLN A 540 -8.48 12.10 -36.19
N THR A 541 -8.96 11.61 -35.07
CA THR A 541 -9.36 10.20 -34.91
C THR A 541 -10.59 9.87 -35.78
N MET A 542 -11.57 10.77 -35.83
CA MET A 542 -12.77 10.57 -36.63
C MET A 542 -12.48 10.65 -38.13
N GLU A 543 -11.65 11.60 -38.58
CA GLU A 543 -11.18 11.69 -39.96
C GLU A 543 -10.44 10.40 -40.38
N GLN A 544 -9.53 9.88 -39.54
CA GLN A 544 -8.80 8.65 -39.81
C GLN A 544 -9.70 7.41 -39.93
N LYS A 545 -10.82 7.37 -39.18
CA LYS A 545 -11.78 6.25 -39.17
C LYS A 545 -12.97 6.49 -40.08
N GLU A 546 -13.00 7.59 -40.83
CA GLU A 546 -14.07 7.99 -41.73
C GLU A 546 -15.45 8.03 -41.03
N ILE A 547 -15.51 8.60 -39.81
CA ILE A 547 -16.72 8.71 -38.98
C ILE A 547 -17.28 10.14 -39.10
N ASP A 548 -18.59 10.26 -39.36
CA ASP A 548 -19.26 11.54 -39.38
C ASP A 548 -19.46 12.11 -37.98
N ALA A 549 -19.25 13.41 -37.79
CA ALA A 549 -19.25 14.07 -36.49
C ALA A 549 -20.61 13.92 -35.75
N HIS A 550 -21.74 13.82 -36.46
CA HIS A 550 -23.05 13.64 -35.87
C HIS A 550 -23.22 12.30 -35.12
N MET A 551 -22.37 11.29 -35.39
CA MET A 551 -22.40 9.98 -34.73
C MET A 551 -21.78 10.00 -33.33
N LEU A 552 -20.88 10.97 -33.02
CA LEU A 552 -20.27 11.11 -31.71
C LEU A 552 -20.80 12.35 -31.00
N TRP A 553 -21.56 12.15 -29.93
CA TRP A 553 -22.08 13.19 -29.07
C TRP A 553 -21.21 13.36 -27.83
N ILE A 554 -21.08 14.59 -27.34
CA ILE A 554 -20.18 14.94 -26.22
C ILE A 554 -21.03 15.35 -25.02
N GLU A 555 -20.90 14.64 -23.92
CA GLU A 555 -21.59 14.92 -22.66
C GLU A 555 -20.67 15.64 -21.68
N ILE A 556 -21.16 16.70 -21.05
CA ILE A 556 -20.43 17.50 -20.05
C ILE A 556 -21.37 17.72 -18.88
N THR A 557 -20.88 17.49 -17.64
CA THR A 557 -21.72 17.66 -16.45
C THR A 557 -22.04 19.13 -16.20
N GLU A 558 -23.18 19.40 -15.56
CA GLU A 558 -23.57 20.76 -15.15
C GLU A 558 -22.48 21.45 -14.29
N GLN A 559 -21.86 20.69 -13.38
CA GLN A 559 -20.80 21.21 -12.48
C GLN A 559 -19.53 21.60 -13.23
N ASP A 560 -19.14 20.85 -14.23
CA ASP A 560 -17.99 21.12 -15.08
C ASP A 560 -18.14 22.42 -15.88
N ILE A 561 -19.34 22.71 -16.33
CA ILE A 561 -19.64 23.92 -17.12
C ILE A 561 -19.50 25.20 -16.26
N LEU A 562 -19.69 25.13 -14.94
CA LEU A 562 -19.51 26.26 -14.01
C LEU A 562 -18.08 26.83 -13.99
N LEU A 563 -17.08 26.08 -14.43
CA LEU A 563 -15.68 26.51 -14.54
C LEU A 563 -15.41 27.42 -15.76
N GLN A 564 -16.42 28.14 -16.30
CA GLN A 564 -16.32 28.95 -17.50
C GLN A 564 -15.11 29.90 -17.51
N THR A 565 -14.07 29.45 -18.17
CA THR A 565 -13.04 30.33 -18.71
C THR A 565 -13.35 30.57 -20.19
N ASP A 566 -12.90 31.70 -20.76
CA ASP A 566 -13.01 31.96 -22.20
C ASP A 566 -12.41 30.84 -23.07
N VAL A 567 -11.56 30.00 -22.46
CA VAL A 567 -10.96 28.82 -23.10
C VAL A 567 -11.99 27.72 -23.28
N VAL A 568 -12.74 27.37 -22.25
CA VAL A 568 -13.77 26.33 -22.28
C VAL A 568 -14.86 26.67 -23.32
N VAL A 569 -15.34 27.90 -23.29
CA VAL A 569 -16.37 28.37 -24.26
C VAL A 569 -15.88 28.22 -25.70
N ARG A 570 -14.66 28.67 -26.01
CA ARG A 570 -14.09 28.52 -27.36
C ARG A 570 -13.95 27.06 -27.80
N LYS A 571 -13.61 26.15 -26.88
CA LYS A 571 -13.50 24.74 -27.19
C LYS A 571 -14.85 24.08 -27.46
N LEU A 572 -15.90 24.47 -26.73
CA LEU A 572 -17.28 24.04 -27.01
C LEU A 572 -17.76 24.52 -28.39
N GLU A 573 -17.48 25.79 -28.73
CA GLU A 573 -17.77 26.32 -30.07
C GLU A 573 -17.04 25.56 -31.17
N GLU A 574 -15.79 25.16 -30.95
CA GLU A 574 -15.00 24.41 -31.90
C GLU A 574 -15.58 23.01 -32.15
N LEU A 575 -15.94 22.27 -31.08
CA LEU A 575 -16.62 20.98 -31.18
C LEU A 575 -17.96 21.11 -31.94
N LYS A 576 -18.73 22.15 -31.67
CA LYS A 576 -20.00 22.39 -32.38
C LYS A 576 -19.80 22.73 -33.86
N LYS A 577 -18.78 23.55 -34.21
CA LYS A 577 -18.39 23.84 -35.59
C LYS A 577 -17.92 22.59 -36.35
N GLN A 578 -17.34 21.62 -35.67
CA GLN A 578 -17.00 20.32 -36.25
C GLN A 578 -18.20 19.44 -36.53
N GLY A 579 -19.39 19.78 -36.02
CA GLY A 579 -20.65 19.06 -36.25
C GLY A 579 -21.06 18.12 -35.12
N HIS A 580 -20.34 18.13 -33.98
CA HIS A 580 -20.71 17.35 -32.80
C HIS A 580 -21.93 17.98 -32.11
N LYS A 581 -22.80 17.15 -31.57
CA LYS A 581 -23.85 17.58 -30.64
C LYS A 581 -23.34 17.56 -29.22
N LEU A 582 -23.64 18.63 -28.46
CA LEU A 582 -23.21 18.80 -27.07
C LEU A 582 -24.43 18.56 -26.16
N LEU A 583 -24.19 17.79 -25.08
CA LEU A 583 -25.19 17.48 -24.07
C LEU A 583 -24.78 18.02 -22.71
N ILE A 584 -25.75 18.52 -21.95
CA ILE A 584 -25.57 18.76 -20.51
C ILE A 584 -26.01 17.51 -19.77
N ASP A 585 -25.12 16.94 -19.00
CA ASP A 585 -25.40 15.79 -18.13
C ASP A 585 -25.70 16.23 -16.68
N ASP A 586 -26.37 15.37 -15.91
CA ASP A 586 -26.76 15.59 -14.51
C ASP A 586 -27.56 16.90 -14.28
N PHE A 587 -28.42 17.30 -15.24
CA PHE A 587 -29.13 18.56 -15.16
C PHE A 587 -30.16 18.57 -14.02
N GLY A 588 -30.06 19.59 -13.16
CA GLY A 588 -30.91 19.79 -11.99
C GLY A 588 -30.24 19.56 -10.65
N MET A 589 -28.96 19.20 -10.65
CA MET A 589 -28.13 19.08 -9.43
C MET A 589 -27.50 20.43 -9.00
N GLY A 590 -27.39 21.42 -9.90
CA GLY A 590 -26.69 22.69 -9.69
C GLY A 590 -27.61 23.92 -9.57
N HIS A 591 -27.00 25.07 -9.25
CA HIS A 591 -27.71 26.35 -9.00
C HIS A 591 -27.82 27.28 -10.22
N THR A 592 -27.29 26.93 -11.41
CA THR A 592 -27.10 27.87 -12.51
C THR A 592 -27.53 27.37 -13.89
N SER A 593 -28.16 26.23 -13.97
CA SER A 593 -28.54 25.48 -15.20
C SER A 593 -29.23 26.30 -16.31
N LEU A 594 -30.06 27.27 -15.96
CA LEU A 594 -30.83 28.05 -16.94
C LEU A 594 -30.01 28.99 -17.82
N LEU A 595 -28.88 29.51 -17.32
CA LEU A 595 -28.00 30.39 -18.10
C LEU A 595 -27.32 29.67 -19.27
N TYR A 596 -27.03 28.38 -19.09
CA TYR A 596 -26.37 27.59 -20.15
C TYR A 596 -27.31 27.18 -21.28
N LEU A 597 -28.59 27.00 -20.97
CA LEU A 597 -29.60 26.78 -22.01
C LEU A 597 -29.79 27.99 -22.92
N GLN A 598 -29.48 29.20 -22.44
CA GLN A 598 -29.50 30.43 -23.26
C GLN A 598 -28.29 30.55 -24.20
N SER A 599 -27.23 29.80 -23.97
CA SER A 599 -25.95 29.98 -24.71
C SER A 599 -25.94 29.38 -26.12
N GLU A 600 -27.01 28.67 -26.53
CA GLU A 600 -27.13 27.96 -27.83
C GLU A 600 -26.02 26.93 -28.12
N TYR A 601 -25.15 26.62 -27.11
CA TYR A 601 -24.07 25.64 -27.29
C TYR A 601 -24.58 24.20 -27.18
N PHE A 602 -25.61 23.97 -26.38
CA PHE A 602 -26.12 22.64 -26.08
C PHE A 602 -27.35 22.26 -26.89
N ASP A 603 -27.36 21.05 -27.43
CA ASP A 603 -28.43 20.49 -28.24
C ASP A 603 -29.36 19.59 -27.41
N VAL A 604 -28.89 19.05 -26.30
CA VAL A 604 -29.62 18.09 -25.48
C VAL A 604 -29.33 18.32 -23.99
N VAL A 605 -30.31 18.04 -23.16
CA VAL A 605 -30.23 18.01 -21.70
C VAL A 605 -30.63 16.64 -21.20
N LYS A 606 -29.83 16.04 -20.29
CA LYS A 606 -30.17 14.79 -19.60
C LYS A 606 -30.67 15.12 -18.18
N LEU A 607 -31.90 14.72 -17.86
CA LEU A 607 -32.48 14.92 -16.54
C LEU A 607 -31.91 13.88 -15.56
N ASP A 608 -31.28 14.35 -14.49
CA ASP A 608 -30.69 13.49 -13.47
C ASP A 608 -31.75 12.68 -12.69
N GLY A 609 -31.29 11.59 -12.09
CA GLY A 609 -32.09 10.70 -11.25
C GLY A 609 -32.74 11.37 -10.03
N SER A 610 -32.17 12.46 -9.51
CA SER A 610 -32.78 13.23 -8.40
C SER A 610 -34.13 13.84 -8.78
N LEU A 611 -34.34 14.16 -10.04
CA LEU A 611 -35.59 14.66 -10.59
C LEU A 611 -36.52 13.52 -11.05
N THR A 612 -35.95 12.50 -11.68
CA THR A 612 -36.74 11.44 -12.34
C THR A 612 -37.17 10.32 -11.39
N ARG A 613 -36.37 9.89 -10.42
CA ARG A 613 -36.74 8.83 -9.46
C ARG A 613 -37.93 9.17 -8.57
N PRO A 614 -38.05 10.37 -7.98
CA PRO A 614 -39.22 10.71 -7.16
C PRO A 614 -40.45 11.14 -7.94
N LEU A 615 -40.42 11.14 -9.28
CA LEU A 615 -41.44 11.72 -10.17
C LEU A 615 -42.85 11.20 -9.88
N LEU A 616 -43.03 9.90 -9.65
CA LEU A 616 -44.33 9.30 -9.35
C LEU A 616 -44.92 9.72 -7.99
N LYS A 617 -44.06 10.17 -7.06
CA LYS A 617 -44.44 10.50 -5.67
C LYS A 617 -44.48 12.00 -5.38
N SER A 618 -43.89 12.83 -6.25
CA SER A 618 -43.68 14.26 -6.01
C SER A 618 -44.28 15.12 -7.08
N HIS A 619 -45.43 15.73 -6.81
CA HIS A 619 -46.02 16.74 -7.69
C HIS A 619 -45.11 17.95 -7.95
N THR A 620 -44.24 18.28 -7.01
CA THR A 620 -43.25 19.35 -7.19
C THR A 620 -42.26 18.97 -8.27
N ASN A 621 -41.72 17.75 -8.24
CA ASN A 621 -40.78 17.25 -9.25
C ASN A 621 -41.49 17.17 -10.63
N GLN A 622 -42.74 16.76 -10.70
CA GLN A 622 -43.50 16.76 -11.96
C GLN A 622 -43.60 18.16 -12.58
N LYS A 623 -43.86 19.21 -11.75
CA LYS A 623 -43.90 20.60 -12.21
C LYS A 623 -42.50 21.07 -12.66
N ILE A 624 -41.43 20.74 -11.92
CA ILE A 624 -40.06 21.11 -12.27
C ILE A 624 -39.72 20.47 -13.63
N VAL A 625 -39.86 19.14 -13.74
CA VAL A 625 -39.56 18.41 -14.97
C VAL A 625 -40.35 18.95 -16.16
N ARG A 626 -41.66 19.24 -16.00
CA ARG A 626 -42.46 19.88 -17.03
C ARG A 626 -41.90 21.22 -17.46
N SER A 627 -41.55 22.10 -16.53
CA SER A 627 -40.98 23.42 -16.83
C SER A 627 -39.65 23.32 -17.58
N ILE A 628 -38.79 22.32 -17.24
CA ILE A 628 -37.56 22.08 -17.95
C ILE A 628 -37.80 21.62 -19.38
N ILE A 629 -38.77 20.71 -19.59
CA ILE A 629 -39.15 20.21 -20.91
C ILE A 629 -39.72 21.34 -21.79
N GLU A 630 -40.66 22.15 -21.25
CA GLU A 630 -41.24 23.29 -21.94
C GLU A 630 -40.20 24.34 -22.33
N LEU A 631 -39.22 24.60 -21.43
CA LEU A 631 -38.09 25.50 -21.69
C LEU A 631 -37.21 24.94 -22.82
N GLY A 632 -36.85 23.65 -22.74
CA GLY A 632 -36.04 22.96 -23.77
C GLY A 632 -36.73 23.07 -25.15
N GLN A 633 -38.04 22.77 -25.23
CA GLN A 633 -38.82 22.90 -26.47
C GLN A 633 -38.78 24.34 -27.01
N GLY A 634 -38.94 25.35 -26.12
CA GLY A 634 -38.87 26.76 -26.49
C GLY A 634 -37.53 27.23 -27.04
N LEU A 635 -36.46 26.58 -26.63
CA LEU A 635 -35.06 26.87 -27.03
C LEU A 635 -34.56 25.93 -28.13
N GLY A 636 -35.33 24.93 -28.56
CA GLY A 636 -34.92 23.93 -29.54
C GLY A 636 -33.92 22.89 -28.98
N VAL A 637 -33.86 22.70 -27.62
CA VAL A 637 -33.01 21.75 -26.92
C VAL A 637 -33.83 20.51 -26.58
N ASN A 638 -33.36 19.35 -26.97
CA ASN A 638 -34.00 18.07 -26.66
C ASN A 638 -33.75 17.65 -25.20
N VAL A 639 -34.68 16.87 -24.63
CA VAL A 639 -34.59 16.38 -23.26
C VAL A 639 -34.55 14.85 -23.27
N ILE A 640 -33.58 14.26 -22.58
CA ILE A 640 -33.46 12.82 -22.31
C ILE A 640 -33.69 12.62 -20.80
N ALA A 641 -34.62 11.76 -20.43
CA ALA A 641 -34.83 11.41 -19.01
C ALA A 641 -34.01 10.18 -18.65
N GLU A 642 -33.19 10.33 -17.64
CA GLU A 642 -32.38 9.24 -17.10
C GLU A 642 -33.07 8.50 -15.96
N PHE A 643 -32.49 7.35 -15.53
CA PHE A 643 -32.97 6.51 -14.44
C PHE A 643 -34.45 6.10 -14.58
N VAL A 644 -34.91 5.88 -15.82
CA VAL A 644 -36.26 5.35 -16.08
C VAL A 644 -36.26 3.85 -15.82
N GLU A 645 -36.94 3.43 -14.72
CA GLU A 645 -36.87 2.06 -14.23
C GLU A 645 -38.16 1.27 -14.42
N ASN A 646 -39.31 1.96 -14.64
CA ASN A 646 -40.62 1.33 -14.82
C ASN A 646 -41.48 2.05 -15.84
N ARG A 647 -42.54 1.36 -16.33
CA ARG A 647 -43.43 1.88 -17.37
C ARG A 647 -44.23 3.08 -16.90
N GLU A 648 -44.68 3.09 -15.66
CA GLU A 648 -45.48 4.20 -15.10
C GLU A 648 -44.68 5.51 -15.13
N GLN A 649 -43.42 5.44 -14.80
CA GLN A 649 -42.50 6.58 -14.86
C GLN A 649 -42.28 7.06 -16.30
N ARG A 650 -42.08 6.14 -17.26
CA ARG A 650 -41.97 6.44 -18.69
C ARG A 650 -43.24 7.12 -19.20
N ASP A 651 -44.43 6.55 -18.90
CA ASP A 651 -45.71 7.06 -19.38
C ASP A 651 -46.03 8.46 -18.83
N LEU A 652 -45.63 8.72 -17.56
CA LEU A 652 -45.76 10.06 -17.00
C LEU A 652 -44.80 11.05 -17.69
N LEU A 653 -43.55 10.67 -17.94
CA LEU A 653 -42.55 11.50 -18.65
C LEU A 653 -43.03 11.84 -20.06
N ASP A 654 -43.61 10.87 -20.78
CA ASP A 654 -44.23 11.06 -22.11
C ASP A 654 -45.37 12.07 -22.06
N THR A 655 -46.25 11.96 -21.05
CA THR A 655 -47.35 12.92 -20.82
C THR A 655 -46.83 14.33 -20.49
N LEU A 656 -45.65 14.45 -19.89
CA LEU A 656 -44.97 15.71 -19.60
C LEU A 656 -44.24 16.30 -20.82
N GLY A 657 -44.14 15.53 -21.94
CA GLY A 657 -43.51 15.93 -23.19
C GLY A 657 -42.05 15.52 -23.36
N CYS A 658 -41.56 14.61 -22.52
CA CYS A 658 -40.25 14.00 -22.70
C CYS A 658 -40.41 12.69 -23.49
N HIS A 659 -39.74 12.58 -24.63
CA HIS A 659 -39.90 11.47 -25.56
C HIS A 659 -38.67 10.61 -25.75
N CYS A 660 -37.57 10.90 -25.04
CA CYS A 660 -36.37 10.09 -25.06
C CYS A 660 -35.94 9.69 -23.63
N TYR A 661 -35.53 8.44 -23.46
CA TYR A 661 -35.36 7.82 -22.17
C TYR A 661 -34.08 6.99 -22.13
N GLN A 662 -33.47 6.95 -20.95
CA GLN A 662 -32.37 6.06 -20.61
C GLN A 662 -32.62 5.46 -19.23
N GLY A 663 -32.46 4.14 -19.07
CA GLY A 663 -32.64 3.50 -17.77
C GLY A 663 -32.88 2.00 -17.84
N TYR A 664 -33.00 1.39 -16.66
CA TYR A 664 -33.08 -0.08 -16.53
C TYR A 664 -34.43 -0.66 -17.01
N LEU A 665 -35.41 0.19 -17.27
CA LEU A 665 -36.64 -0.25 -17.97
C LEU A 665 -36.32 -0.82 -19.36
N TYR A 666 -35.32 -0.28 -20.04
CA TYR A 666 -34.90 -0.66 -21.38
C TYR A 666 -33.76 -1.65 -21.34
N ALA A 667 -32.59 -1.22 -20.82
CA ALA A 667 -31.43 -2.10 -20.59
C ALA A 667 -30.49 -1.53 -19.57
N LYS A 668 -29.71 -2.42 -18.89
CA LYS A 668 -28.49 -2.05 -18.20
C LYS A 668 -27.40 -1.78 -19.23
N PRO A 669 -26.30 -1.10 -18.88
CA PRO A 669 -25.14 -0.97 -19.78
C PRO A 669 -24.72 -2.33 -20.34
N LEU A 670 -24.60 -2.44 -21.65
CA LEU A 670 -24.34 -3.65 -22.43
C LEU A 670 -22.91 -3.64 -23.02
N GLU A 671 -22.36 -4.80 -23.28
CA GLU A 671 -21.19 -4.93 -24.16
C GLU A 671 -21.56 -4.57 -25.60
N LEU A 672 -20.60 -4.13 -26.40
CA LEU A 672 -20.85 -3.60 -27.74
C LEU A 672 -21.68 -4.55 -28.63
N GLU A 673 -21.35 -5.83 -28.70
CA GLU A 673 -22.07 -6.83 -29.49
C GLU A 673 -23.54 -6.99 -29.02
N ALA A 674 -23.76 -6.97 -27.70
CA ALA A 674 -25.10 -7.04 -27.13
C ALA A 674 -25.91 -5.75 -27.41
N PHE A 675 -25.25 -4.58 -27.38
CA PHE A 675 -25.87 -3.31 -27.74
C PHE A 675 -26.28 -3.29 -29.22
N ILE A 676 -25.40 -3.70 -30.14
CA ILE A 676 -25.72 -3.78 -31.56
C ILE A 676 -26.94 -4.69 -31.80
N THR A 677 -26.96 -5.87 -31.18
CA THR A 677 -28.06 -6.82 -31.26
C THR A 677 -29.36 -6.21 -30.70
N TYR A 678 -29.28 -5.52 -29.55
CA TYR A 678 -30.43 -4.83 -28.95
C TYR A 678 -31.01 -3.76 -29.89
N MET A 679 -30.14 -2.92 -30.46
CA MET A 679 -30.53 -1.84 -31.35
C MET A 679 -31.27 -2.38 -32.61
N LYS A 680 -30.74 -3.45 -33.25
CA LYS A 680 -31.39 -4.12 -34.37
C LYS A 680 -32.80 -4.59 -33.99
N GLN A 681 -32.92 -5.30 -32.86
CA GLN A 681 -34.24 -5.83 -32.41
C GLN A 681 -35.24 -4.77 -32.08
N MET A 682 -34.82 -3.60 -31.57
CA MET A 682 -35.74 -2.50 -31.28
C MET A 682 -36.18 -1.75 -32.54
N ASN A 683 -35.29 -1.60 -33.52
CA ASN A 683 -35.51 -0.78 -34.69
C ASN A 683 -36.07 -1.56 -35.90
N GLU A 684 -36.07 -2.89 -35.87
CA GLU A 684 -36.67 -3.78 -36.89
C GLU A 684 -38.13 -4.15 -36.57
N LYS A 685 -38.69 -3.70 -35.42
CA LYS A 685 -40.08 -3.88 -35.03
C LYS A 685 -40.97 -2.77 -35.57
#